data_50d39cb44becfe5bdf5839311b910588
#
_entry.id   50d39cb44becfe5bdf5839311b910588
#
_cell.length_a   1.000
_cell.length_b   1.000
_cell.length_c   1.000
_cell.angle_alpha   90.00
_cell.angle_beta   90.00
_cell.angle_gamma   90.00
#
_symmetry.space_group_name_H-M   'P 1'
#
loop_
_entity.id
_entity.type
_entity.pdbx_description
1 polymer ?
#
loop_
_entity_poly.entity_id
_entity_poly.type
_entity_poly.pdbx_seq_one_letter_code
_entity_poly.pdbx_strand_id
1 'polypeptide(L)'
;MEREIKKDEQMLEEKGTAEKVSQLSQTPVLADVFNRNLNEETIHTDESASTLAEFLIHQNEYAEKQREKQNEKKDFEGEKEEEHRKLMDKVRLYIKSQESLDAIEEAYELADKAHAAQVRATGEPYIIHPLAVAYILAELEMDAQGVIAALLHDVVEDTDYTLSDIEMLFGKEVAFLVDGVTKLSQFHYKDKEDQQLENFRKMFLAMAKDIRVVVIKLADRLHNMRTLGVFRKEKQQRIAKETLEIYAPLAHRLGIYNIKWELEDLCFHYLHPEEYYDLVRQMKQKRRAREEIVNDTMRVLHEEIEKAGIKATITGRPKHFYSIYKKMKRDNKDLSQIYDLYAVRVIVDTIPQCYAILGIAHSLWKPLPNRFKDYIAVPKPNMYQSLHTTVIGTKGQPVEIQIRTWEMHHISEYGVAAHWRYKEGKQSGSKDFDAKISWLRRILEWQDTSNPKEFMNALKLDVFSDEVFVFTPKGDVINLPKGSIPIDFAYRIHTEVGNRCVGAKVNNKIVPLDTKLKNGDIVSIITSKTGKPRYDWINMVGAADSKAKIRSWFKKENREENISRGQEALLQECDRLGYEWKKITSKNKLGAVAKSFNCAAEEDLLAAVGYGGIAVKSVVMKLIELYKKELNTEKSTAQKTAKALENLKMRSVKTHSSSGVLVRGEEGLVVHLAKCCNPVPGDKIVGFVTRGRGVSVHCADCPNAINFSDKDRMIDVSWEEQTGSSFLVTIEVISYDRTGLMADILAALTELKMSVSAANVKVDNNGMAIMELGIQIKDLQQLDYIMTKIRRIKGVHSVRRMRSSGGK
;
A
#
# COMPACT_ATOMS: atom_id res chain seq x y z
N MET A 1 -17.94 59.43 -7.30
CA MET A 1 -18.82 58.69 -6.40
C MET A 1 -18.68 57.15 -6.55
N GLU A 2 -18.89 56.57 -7.73
CA GLU A 2 -18.65 55.11 -7.93
C GLU A 2 -17.20 54.66 -7.83
N ARG A 3 -16.21 55.54 -8.12
CA ARG A 3 -14.79 55.22 -7.95
C ARG A 3 -14.28 55.38 -6.49
N GLU A 4 -14.99 56.18 -5.71
CA GLU A 4 -14.64 56.31 -4.25
C GLU A 4 -15.25 55.17 -3.45
N ILE A 5 -16.44 54.70 -3.78
CA ILE A 5 -17.09 53.54 -3.13
C ILE A 5 -16.29 52.26 -3.35
N LYS A 6 -15.75 52.03 -4.58
CA LYS A 6 -14.86 50.89 -4.83
C LYS A 6 -13.51 50.96 -4.11
N LYS A 7 -13.02 52.17 -3.84
CA LYS A 7 -11.81 52.34 -3.06
C LYS A 7 -11.99 52.08 -1.56
N ASP A 8 -13.18 52.45 -1.05
CA ASP A 8 -13.53 52.25 0.34
C ASP A 8 -13.90 50.77 0.63
N GLU A 9 -14.52 50.06 -0.32
CA GLU A 9 -14.74 48.61 -0.24
C GLU A 9 -13.42 47.83 -0.27
N GLN A 10 -12.47 48.21 -1.14
CA GLN A 10 -11.14 47.60 -1.17
C GLN A 10 -10.33 47.87 0.13
N MET A 11 -10.43 49.06 0.68
CA MET A 11 -9.78 49.43 1.98
C MET A 11 -10.42 48.70 3.18
N LEU A 12 -11.70 48.34 3.11
CA LEU A 12 -12.40 47.55 4.15
C LEU A 12 -12.03 46.06 4.08
N GLU A 13 -11.85 45.49 2.90
CA GLU A 13 -11.33 44.14 2.72
C GLU A 13 -9.88 44.00 3.17
N GLU A 14 -9.03 45.01 2.86
CA GLU A 14 -7.63 45.04 3.31
C GLU A 14 -7.47 45.20 4.83
N LYS A 15 -8.37 45.99 5.49
CA LYS A 15 -8.41 46.08 6.95
C LYS A 15 -8.90 44.79 7.63
N GLY A 16 -9.87 44.11 7.03
CA GLY A 16 -10.34 42.82 7.53
C GLY A 16 -9.28 41.71 7.48
N THR A 17 -8.41 41.76 6.45
CA THR A 17 -7.26 40.84 6.30
C THR A 17 -6.12 41.17 7.27
N ALA A 18 -5.85 42.47 7.52
CA ALA A 18 -4.82 42.90 8.47
C ALA A 18 -5.20 42.57 9.93
N GLU A 19 -6.48 42.71 10.29
CA GLU A 19 -6.99 42.32 11.63
C GLU A 19 -6.96 40.81 11.84
N LYS A 20 -7.31 40.01 10.85
CA LYS A 20 -7.17 38.54 10.89
C LYS A 20 -5.71 38.09 11.00
N VAL A 21 -4.79 38.76 10.30
CA VAL A 21 -3.35 38.48 10.40
C VAL A 21 -2.81 38.87 11.79
N SER A 22 -3.33 39.95 12.40
CA SER A 22 -2.97 40.36 13.76
C SER A 22 -3.46 39.38 14.83
N GLN A 23 -4.63 38.77 14.66
CA GLN A 23 -5.14 37.74 15.57
C GLN A 23 -4.40 36.40 15.45
N LEU A 24 -3.87 36.06 14.26
CA LEU A 24 -3.05 34.86 14.03
C LEU A 24 -1.68 34.92 14.72
N SER A 25 -1.18 36.12 15.06
CA SER A 25 0.09 36.31 15.79
C SER A 25 0.01 35.98 17.30
N GLN A 26 -1.16 35.69 17.83
CA GLN A 26 -1.37 35.44 19.27
C GLN A 26 -1.42 33.95 19.66
N THR A 27 -1.23 33.02 18.74
CA THR A 27 -1.15 31.60 19.09
C THR A 27 0.28 31.16 19.48
N PRO A 28 0.48 30.37 20.56
CA PRO A 28 1.82 30.06 21.12
C PRO A 28 2.79 29.37 20.17
N VAL A 29 2.32 28.72 19.12
CA VAL A 29 3.16 28.03 18.13
C VAL A 29 3.56 28.96 16.97
N LEU A 30 2.79 30.01 16.70
CA LEU A 30 3.01 30.97 15.64
C LEU A 30 3.64 32.28 16.15
N ALA A 31 3.44 32.63 17.44
CA ALA A 31 4.06 33.79 18.07
C ALA A 31 5.59 33.73 18.00
N ASP A 32 6.19 32.54 18.16
CA ASP A 32 7.65 32.35 18.03
C ASP A 32 8.17 32.48 16.59
N VAL A 33 7.33 32.19 15.59
CA VAL A 33 7.64 32.29 14.18
C VAL A 33 7.37 33.71 13.64
N PHE A 34 6.32 34.37 14.16
CA PHE A 34 5.91 35.70 13.72
C PHE A 34 6.68 36.82 14.42
N ASN A 35 7.01 36.68 15.71
CA ASN A 35 7.67 37.75 16.48
C ASN A 35 9.14 37.96 16.19
N ARG A 36 9.78 37.10 15.39
CA ARG A 36 11.22 37.30 15.08
C ARG A 36 11.50 38.11 13.84
N ASN A 37 10.56 38.41 12.91
CA ASN A 37 10.88 39.13 11.68
C ASN A 37 9.66 39.76 10.95
N LEU A 38 8.82 40.57 11.58
CA LEU A 38 7.88 41.43 10.87
C LEU A 38 8.11 42.91 11.29
N ASN A 39 8.86 43.65 10.51
CA ASN A 39 8.69 45.09 10.38
C ASN A 39 7.50 45.34 9.44
N GLU A 40 6.59 46.16 9.88
CA GLU A 40 5.36 46.57 9.18
C GLU A 40 5.70 47.23 7.85
N GLU A 41 5.36 46.57 6.72
CA GLU A 41 5.07 47.28 5.48
C GLU A 41 4.35 46.36 4.47
N THR A 42 3.07 46.69 4.26
CA THR A 42 2.16 46.48 3.11
C THR A 42 2.20 45.16 2.29
N ILE A 43 1.14 44.37 2.47
CA ILE A 43 0.78 43.22 1.64
C ILE A 43 -0.09 43.74 0.48
N HIS A 44 0.37 43.65 -0.74
CA HIS A 44 -0.44 43.73 -1.96
C HIS A 44 -0.62 42.34 -2.52
N THR A 45 -1.90 41.96 -2.69
CA THR A 45 -2.35 40.64 -3.17
C THR A 45 -2.34 40.58 -4.70
N ASP A 46 -1.72 39.53 -5.23
CA ASP A 46 -1.85 39.16 -6.64
C ASP A 46 -2.22 37.66 -6.76
N GLU A 47 -3.20 37.36 -7.62
CA GLU A 47 -3.97 36.09 -7.69
C GLU A 47 -3.15 34.79 -7.88
N SER A 48 -1.90 34.86 -8.30
CA SER A 48 -1.04 33.68 -8.48
C SER A 48 -0.26 33.26 -7.24
N ALA A 49 -0.27 34.09 -6.19
CA ALA A 49 0.33 33.82 -4.88
C ALA A 49 -0.65 33.12 -3.94
N SER A 50 -1.90 33.12 -4.30
CA SER A 50 -3.05 32.62 -3.60
C SER A 50 -2.93 31.14 -3.22
N THR A 51 -2.63 30.26 -4.15
CA THR A 51 -2.71 28.82 -3.94
C THR A 51 -1.80 28.26 -2.85
N LEU A 52 -0.61 28.81 -2.62
CA LEU A 52 0.30 28.28 -1.60
C LEU A 52 0.15 29.00 -0.24
N ALA A 53 -0.09 30.30 -0.26
CA ALA A 53 -0.45 31.03 0.95
C ALA A 53 -1.85 30.65 1.40
N GLU A 54 -2.79 30.46 0.47
CA GLU A 54 -4.13 29.91 0.74
C GLU A 54 -4.07 28.46 1.23
N PHE A 55 -3.19 27.63 0.70
CA PHE A 55 -2.99 26.25 1.20
C PHE A 55 -2.39 26.26 2.63
N LEU A 56 -1.44 27.13 2.92
CA LEU A 56 -0.85 27.26 4.26
C LEU A 56 -1.81 27.98 5.24
N ILE A 57 -2.58 28.95 4.75
CA ILE A 57 -3.65 29.61 5.53
C ILE A 57 -4.77 28.61 5.72
N HIS A 58 -5.19 27.83 4.73
CA HIS A 58 -6.20 26.76 4.86
C HIS A 58 -5.75 25.62 5.80
N GLN A 59 -4.47 25.24 5.81
CA GLN A 59 -3.95 24.26 6.77
C GLN A 59 -3.93 24.83 8.21
N ASN A 60 -3.59 26.11 8.39
CA ASN A 60 -3.64 26.74 9.69
C ASN A 60 -5.09 27.08 10.11
N GLU A 61 -5.92 27.57 9.21
CA GLU A 61 -7.36 27.74 9.46
C GLU A 61 -8.06 26.40 9.72
N TYR A 62 -7.61 25.33 9.05
CA TYR A 62 -8.12 23.97 9.31
C TYR A 62 -7.66 23.47 10.69
N ALA A 63 -6.44 23.76 11.12
CA ALA A 63 -5.94 23.39 12.45
C ALA A 63 -6.56 24.26 13.55
N GLU A 64 -6.83 25.55 13.31
CA GLU A 64 -7.53 26.44 14.24
C GLU A 64 -9.03 26.17 14.28
N LYS A 65 -9.68 25.96 13.16
CA LYS A 65 -11.07 25.49 13.07
C LYS A 65 -11.27 24.13 13.76
N GLN A 66 -10.22 23.30 13.82
CA GLN A 66 -10.27 22.04 14.59
C GLN A 66 -10.22 22.27 16.12
N ARG A 67 -9.60 23.36 16.60
CA ARG A 67 -9.57 23.71 18.03
C ARG A 67 -10.85 24.42 18.48
N GLU A 68 -11.44 25.25 17.62
CA GLU A 68 -12.74 25.90 17.85
C GLU A 68 -13.90 24.90 17.76
N LYS A 69 -13.77 23.82 16.95
CA LYS A 69 -14.77 22.75 16.79
C LYS A 69 -15.08 21.94 18.06
N GLN A 70 -14.34 22.12 19.15
CA GLN A 70 -14.68 21.46 20.43
C GLN A 70 -15.85 22.13 21.20
N ASN A 71 -16.30 23.29 20.79
CA ASN A 71 -17.31 24.07 21.56
C ASN A 71 -18.56 24.57 20.79
N GLU A 72 -18.66 24.40 19.46
CA GLU A 72 -19.86 24.79 18.72
C GLU A 72 -20.44 23.59 17.95
N LYS A 73 -21.76 23.38 18.08
CA LYS A 73 -22.53 22.50 17.17
C LYS A 73 -22.50 23.15 15.79
N LYS A 74 -21.52 22.79 14.95
CA LYS A 74 -21.47 23.20 13.55
C LYS A 74 -22.67 22.63 12.80
N ASP A 75 -23.25 23.43 11.93
CA ASP A 75 -24.24 22.99 10.95
C ASP A 75 -23.54 22.14 9.84
N PHE A 76 -23.30 20.85 10.17
CA PHE A 76 -22.70 19.90 9.24
C PHE A 76 -23.60 19.58 8.03
N GLU A 77 -24.90 19.83 8.13
CA GLU A 77 -25.82 19.60 7.03
C GLU A 77 -25.56 20.61 5.89
N GLY A 78 -25.38 21.89 6.21
CA GLY A 78 -25.00 22.90 5.21
C GLY A 78 -23.63 22.62 4.55
N GLU A 79 -22.63 22.10 5.31
CA GLU A 79 -21.33 21.73 4.76
C GLU A 79 -21.44 20.53 3.78
N LYS A 80 -22.25 19.54 4.11
CA LYS A 80 -22.54 18.38 3.27
C LYS A 80 -23.22 18.78 1.96
N GLU A 81 -24.26 19.62 2.03
CA GLU A 81 -24.97 20.13 0.85
C GLU A 81 -24.04 20.97 -0.05
N GLU A 82 -23.14 21.75 0.53
CA GLU A 82 -22.16 22.54 -0.22
C GLU A 82 -21.17 21.65 -0.99
N GLU A 83 -20.59 20.63 -0.33
CA GLU A 83 -19.65 19.71 -0.97
C GLU A 83 -20.33 18.87 -2.05
N HIS A 84 -21.56 18.41 -1.82
CA HIS A 84 -22.36 17.73 -2.85
C HIS A 84 -22.62 18.63 -4.06
N ARG A 85 -23.05 19.89 -3.84
CA ARG A 85 -23.26 20.84 -4.91
C ARG A 85 -21.99 21.10 -5.72
N LYS A 86 -20.83 21.29 -5.05
CA LYS A 86 -19.53 21.45 -5.73
C LYS A 86 -19.20 20.25 -6.61
N LEU A 87 -19.45 19.04 -6.14
CA LEU A 87 -19.25 17.82 -6.93
C LEU A 87 -20.13 17.83 -8.17
N MET A 88 -21.46 18.07 -8.01
CA MET A 88 -22.40 18.04 -9.11
C MET A 88 -22.14 19.16 -10.14
N ASP A 89 -21.83 20.37 -9.69
CA ASP A 89 -21.45 21.47 -10.56
C ASP A 89 -20.21 21.13 -11.40
N LYS A 90 -19.21 20.47 -10.78
CA LYS A 90 -17.99 20.05 -11.48
C LYS A 90 -18.26 18.95 -12.49
N VAL A 91 -19.04 17.94 -12.12
CA VAL A 91 -19.38 16.80 -12.98
C VAL A 91 -20.18 17.23 -14.20
N ARG A 92 -21.15 18.15 -14.06
CA ARG A 92 -21.97 18.70 -15.14
C ARG A 92 -21.17 19.43 -16.23
N LEU A 93 -19.93 19.85 -15.93
CA LEU A 93 -19.07 20.49 -16.94
C LEU A 93 -18.66 19.50 -18.05
N TYR A 94 -18.46 18.22 -17.74
CA TYR A 94 -17.92 17.24 -18.67
C TYR A 94 -18.82 16.02 -18.92
N ILE A 95 -19.66 15.59 -17.97
CA ILE A 95 -20.67 14.53 -18.17
C ILE A 95 -21.97 15.18 -18.65
N LYS A 96 -22.43 14.78 -19.84
CA LYS A 96 -23.62 15.37 -20.49
C LYS A 96 -24.83 14.44 -20.47
N SER A 97 -24.65 13.15 -20.16
CA SER A 97 -25.75 12.18 -20.04
C SER A 97 -26.52 12.43 -18.75
N GLN A 98 -27.85 12.70 -18.87
CA GLN A 98 -28.70 12.86 -17.70
C GLN A 98 -28.79 11.55 -16.88
N GLU A 99 -28.85 10.39 -17.52
CA GLU A 99 -28.86 9.09 -16.89
C GLU A 99 -27.62 8.88 -15.99
N SER A 100 -26.43 9.32 -16.48
CA SER A 100 -25.19 9.26 -15.72
C SER A 100 -25.18 10.21 -14.52
N LEU A 101 -25.77 11.40 -14.67
CA LEU A 101 -25.90 12.36 -13.56
C LEU A 101 -26.87 11.86 -12.50
N ASP A 102 -27.99 11.26 -12.91
CA ASP A 102 -28.99 10.69 -11.99
C ASP A 102 -28.38 9.50 -11.21
N ALA A 103 -27.59 8.64 -11.87
CA ALA A 103 -26.89 7.53 -11.22
C ALA A 103 -25.84 8.00 -10.20
N ILE A 104 -25.17 9.14 -10.43
CA ILE A 104 -24.25 9.75 -9.45
C ILE A 104 -25.01 10.27 -8.24
N GLU A 105 -26.19 10.88 -8.47
CA GLU A 105 -27.07 11.36 -7.39
C GLU A 105 -27.57 10.19 -6.53
N GLU A 106 -28.06 9.10 -7.16
CA GLU A 106 -28.47 7.86 -6.47
C GLU A 106 -27.35 7.25 -5.64
N ALA A 107 -26.11 7.27 -6.16
CA ALA A 107 -24.93 6.77 -5.45
C ALA A 107 -24.60 7.63 -4.22
N TYR A 108 -24.75 8.97 -4.33
CA TYR A 108 -24.60 9.86 -3.20
C TYR A 108 -25.65 9.60 -2.12
N GLU A 109 -26.94 9.50 -2.50
CA GLU A 109 -28.03 9.21 -1.56
C GLU A 109 -27.81 7.88 -0.83
N LEU A 110 -27.38 6.83 -1.54
CA LEU A 110 -27.05 5.54 -0.94
C LEU A 110 -25.88 5.67 0.05
N ALA A 111 -24.80 6.33 -0.32
CA ALA A 111 -23.61 6.50 0.51
C ALA A 111 -23.93 7.33 1.76
N ASP A 112 -24.69 8.41 1.62
CA ASP A 112 -25.13 9.25 2.74
C ASP A 112 -25.98 8.47 3.75
N LYS A 113 -26.97 7.71 3.25
CA LYS A 113 -27.82 6.83 4.07
C LYS A 113 -27.00 5.74 4.77
N ALA A 114 -26.07 5.11 4.05
CA ALA A 114 -25.25 4.03 4.57
C ALA A 114 -24.30 4.50 5.69
N HIS A 115 -23.76 5.71 5.59
CA HIS A 115 -22.85 6.30 6.56
C HIS A 115 -23.51 7.26 7.57
N ALA A 116 -24.85 7.36 7.61
CA ALA A 116 -25.58 8.35 8.41
C ALA A 116 -25.23 8.34 9.92
N ALA A 117 -24.86 7.18 10.48
CA ALA A 117 -24.49 7.05 11.89
C ALA A 117 -22.98 7.19 12.16
N GLN A 118 -22.17 7.40 11.11
CA GLN A 118 -20.72 7.37 11.21
C GLN A 118 -20.13 8.77 11.20
N VAL A 119 -19.10 8.98 12.03
CA VAL A 119 -18.38 10.24 12.18
C VAL A 119 -16.90 9.98 12.05
N ARG A 120 -16.18 10.84 11.34
CA ARG A 120 -14.72 10.76 11.18
C ARG A 120 -13.97 11.20 12.45
N ALA A 121 -12.68 10.85 12.51
CA ALA A 121 -11.79 11.31 13.59
C ALA A 121 -11.67 12.85 13.67
N THR A 122 -12.00 13.56 12.59
CA THR A 122 -12.10 15.02 12.49
C THR A 122 -13.36 15.58 13.13
N GLY A 123 -14.36 14.73 13.45
CA GLY A 123 -15.66 15.13 14.01
C GLY A 123 -16.74 15.45 12.97
N GLU A 124 -16.42 15.39 11.68
CA GLU A 124 -17.35 15.62 10.57
C GLU A 124 -18.11 14.34 10.18
N PRO A 125 -19.32 14.44 9.55
CA PRO A 125 -20.02 13.28 8.98
C PRO A 125 -19.15 12.50 8.00
N TYR A 126 -19.26 11.17 8.04
CA TYR A 126 -18.39 10.31 7.23
C TYR A 126 -18.50 10.57 5.73
N ILE A 127 -19.72 10.93 5.26
CA ILE A 127 -20.02 11.19 3.83
C ILE A 127 -19.15 12.27 3.19
N ILE A 128 -18.61 13.21 3.96
CA ILE A 128 -17.72 14.27 3.46
C ILE A 128 -16.46 13.66 2.81
N HIS A 129 -16.00 12.49 3.31
CA HIS A 129 -14.86 11.80 2.71
C HIS A 129 -15.15 11.24 1.32
N PRO A 130 -16.17 10.39 1.09
CA PRO A 130 -16.54 9.95 -0.24
C PRO A 130 -16.82 11.11 -1.22
N LEU A 131 -17.48 12.18 -0.76
CA LEU A 131 -17.70 13.38 -1.56
C LEU A 131 -16.37 14.04 -2.00
N ALA A 132 -15.44 14.23 -1.08
CA ALA A 132 -14.13 14.81 -1.38
C ALA A 132 -13.31 13.90 -2.34
N VAL A 133 -13.37 12.58 -2.17
CA VAL A 133 -12.72 11.64 -3.08
C VAL A 133 -13.34 11.71 -4.47
N ALA A 134 -14.67 11.73 -4.56
CA ALA A 134 -15.39 11.87 -5.81
C ALA A 134 -15.10 13.22 -6.50
N TYR A 135 -14.98 14.31 -5.72
CA TYR A 135 -14.59 15.62 -6.24
C TYR A 135 -13.19 15.62 -6.85
N ILE A 136 -12.21 15.01 -6.18
CA ILE A 136 -10.84 14.85 -6.74
C ILE A 136 -10.89 14.09 -8.07
N LEU A 137 -11.74 13.06 -8.19
CA LEU A 137 -11.91 12.35 -9.46
C LEU A 137 -12.64 13.19 -10.52
N ALA A 138 -13.60 14.02 -10.11
CA ALA A 138 -14.26 14.97 -11.01
C ALA A 138 -13.29 16.05 -11.51
N GLU A 139 -12.31 16.47 -10.70
CA GLU A 139 -11.22 17.33 -11.16
C GLU A 139 -10.34 16.65 -12.22
N LEU A 140 -10.18 15.34 -12.14
CA LEU A 140 -9.48 14.52 -13.15
C LEU A 140 -10.36 14.17 -14.37
N GLU A 141 -11.59 14.67 -14.45
CA GLU A 141 -12.59 14.38 -15.49
C GLU A 141 -12.84 12.86 -15.67
N MET A 142 -12.91 12.12 -14.55
CA MET A 142 -13.20 10.68 -14.54
C MET A 142 -14.62 10.40 -15.04
N ASP A 143 -14.84 9.23 -15.65
CA ASP A 143 -16.15 8.76 -16.09
C ASP A 143 -17.15 8.59 -14.91
N ALA A 144 -18.45 8.51 -15.26
CA ALA A 144 -19.51 8.40 -14.24
C ALA A 144 -19.33 7.19 -13.33
N GLN A 145 -18.95 6.02 -13.88
CA GLN A 145 -18.71 4.79 -13.11
C GLN A 145 -17.59 4.96 -12.09
N GLY A 146 -16.53 5.69 -12.46
CA GLY A 146 -15.43 6.02 -11.55
C GLY A 146 -15.86 6.94 -10.41
N VAL A 147 -16.69 7.96 -10.69
CA VAL A 147 -17.24 8.89 -9.69
C VAL A 147 -18.20 8.14 -8.75
N ILE A 148 -19.10 7.31 -9.29
CA ILE A 148 -20.02 6.46 -8.52
C ILE A 148 -19.21 5.51 -7.60
N ALA A 149 -18.19 4.85 -8.15
CA ALA A 149 -17.35 3.94 -7.35
C ALA A 149 -16.60 4.68 -6.23
N ALA A 150 -16.24 5.95 -6.43
CA ALA A 150 -15.63 6.77 -5.38
C ALA A 150 -16.62 7.15 -4.27
N LEU A 151 -17.87 7.42 -4.60
CA LEU A 151 -18.91 7.66 -3.60
C LEU A 151 -19.19 6.42 -2.75
N LEU A 152 -19.07 5.22 -3.35
CA LEU A 152 -19.44 3.94 -2.74
C LEU A 152 -18.24 3.14 -2.20
N HIS A 153 -16.99 3.64 -2.29
CA HIS A 153 -15.78 2.83 -2.06
C HIS A 153 -15.64 2.27 -0.64
N ASP A 154 -16.16 2.97 0.36
CA ASP A 154 -16.13 2.55 1.76
C ASP A 154 -17.46 1.90 2.21
N VAL A 155 -18.55 1.97 1.42
CA VAL A 155 -19.87 1.44 1.78
C VAL A 155 -19.80 -0.05 2.07
N VAL A 156 -19.11 -0.83 1.24
CA VAL A 156 -18.97 -2.30 1.41
C VAL A 156 -18.01 -2.65 2.57
N GLU A 157 -17.05 -1.77 2.89
CA GLU A 157 -16.07 -2.03 3.97
C GLU A 157 -16.66 -1.71 5.35
N ASP A 158 -17.41 -0.62 5.46
CA ASP A 158 -17.78 0.01 6.75
C ASP A 158 -19.29 -0.06 7.05
N THR A 159 -20.10 -0.68 6.18
CA THR A 159 -21.56 -0.81 6.37
C THR A 159 -22.06 -2.24 6.09
N ASP A 160 -23.36 -2.48 6.20
CA ASP A 160 -24.01 -3.79 5.97
C ASP A 160 -24.25 -4.10 4.48
N TYR A 161 -23.99 -3.17 3.57
CA TYR A 161 -24.15 -3.40 2.14
C TYR A 161 -23.08 -4.34 1.60
N THR A 162 -23.49 -5.23 0.70
CA THR A 162 -22.61 -6.22 0.06
C THR A 162 -22.23 -5.80 -1.37
N LEU A 163 -21.16 -6.40 -1.93
CA LEU A 163 -20.82 -6.22 -3.34
C LEU A 163 -21.96 -6.63 -4.30
N SER A 164 -22.77 -7.62 -3.91
CA SER A 164 -23.94 -8.05 -4.69
C SER A 164 -25.01 -6.97 -4.73
N ASP A 165 -25.20 -6.20 -3.67
CA ASP A 165 -26.13 -5.08 -3.63
C ASP A 165 -25.66 -3.97 -4.55
N ILE A 166 -24.36 -3.63 -4.52
CA ILE A 166 -23.76 -2.66 -5.43
C ILE A 166 -23.86 -3.12 -6.90
N GLU A 167 -23.62 -4.42 -7.18
CA GLU A 167 -23.75 -4.95 -8.53
C GLU A 167 -25.20 -4.85 -9.05
N MET A 168 -26.18 -5.08 -8.19
CA MET A 168 -27.59 -5.02 -8.55
C MET A 168 -28.05 -3.57 -8.83
N LEU A 169 -27.59 -2.59 -8.06
CA LEU A 169 -27.99 -1.19 -8.16
C LEU A 169 -27.22 -0.41 -9.24
N PHE A 170 -25.89 -0.59 -9.32
CA PHE A 170 -25.01 0.21 -10.16
C PHE A 170 -24.26 -0.60 -11.23
N GLY A 171 -24.49 -1.88 -11.31
CA GLY A 171 -23.92 -2.76 -12.32
C GLY A 171 -22.55 -3.34 -11.98
N LYS A 172 -22.13 -4.30 -12.81
CA LYS A 172 -20.88 -5.10 -12.60
C LYS A 172 -19.61 -4.26 -12.60
N GLU A 173 -19.58 -3.21 -13.41
CA GLU A 173 -18.40 -2.37 -13.57
C GLU A 173 -18.12 -1.58 -12.30
N VAL A 174 -19.13 -0.94 -11.71
CA VAL A 174 -19.01 -0.21 -10.44
C VAL A 174 -18.66 -1.18 -9.31
N ALA A 175 -19.35 -2.33 -9.21
CA ALA A 175 -19.04 -3.34 -8.20
C ALA A 175 -17.59 -3.85 -8.29
N PHE A 176 -17.06 -4.05 -9.50
CA PHE A 176 -15.65 -4.42 -9.71
C PHE A 176 -14.69 -3.32 -9.22
N LEU A 177 -14.97 -2.05 -9.51
CA LEU A 177 -14.15 -0.94 -9.05
C LEU A 177 -14.14 -0.83 -7.53
N VAL A 178 -15.31 -0.93 -6.90
CA VAL A 178 -15.46 -0.92 -5.42
C VAL A 178 -14.71 -2.10 -4.80
N ASP A 179 -14.88 -3.35 -5.30
CA ASP A 179 -14.11 -4.51 -4.80
C ASP A 179 -12.59 -4.32 -4.91
N GLY A 180 -12.14 -3.72 -6.03
CA GLY A 180 -10.72 -3.45 -6.26
C GLY A 180 -10.11 -2.47 -5.25
N VAL A 181 -10.90 -1.53 -4.74
CA VAL A 181 -10.47 -0.51 -3.76
C VAL A 181 -10.61 -1.02 -2.33
N THR A 182 -11.59 -1.90 -2.06
CA THR A 182 -11.89 -2.44 -0.72
C THR A 182 -10.76 -3.32 -0.19
N LYS A 183 -10.43 -3.18 1.10
CA LYS A 183 -9.40 -3.99 1.77
C LYS A 183 -9.87 -5.43 2.01
N LEU A 184 -8.91 -6.36 2.12
CA LEU A 184 -9.17 -7.75 2.50
C LEU A 184 -9.41 -7.83 4.02
N SER A 185 -10.65 -7.59 4.46
CA SER A 185 -11.02 -7.63 5.89
C SER A 185 -11.32 -9.04 6.42
N GLN A 186 -11.65 -10.00 5.54
CA GLN A 186 -12.21 -11.30 5.92
C GLN A 186 -11.20 -12.40 6.27
N PHE A 187 -9.88 -12.19 6.08
CA PHE A 187 -8.88 -13.20 6.38
C PHE A 187 -8.14 -12.90 7.69
N HIS A 188 -8.08 -13.90 8.58
CA HIS A 188 -7.28 -13.83 9.82
C HIS A 188 -5.81 -14.01 9.48
N TYR A 189 -5.10 -12.93 9.23
CA TYR A 189 -3.65 -12.93 9.05
C TYR A 189 -2.94 -12.97 10.40
N LYS A 190 -1.85 -13.73 10.48
CA LYS A 190 -1.03 -13.84 11.69
C LYS A 190 -0.25 -12.56 11.99
N ASP A 191 0.02 -11.74 10.97
CA ASP A 191 0.79 -10.51 11.05
C ASP A 191 0.13 -9.38 10.24
N LYS A 192 0.14 -8.14 10.81
CA LYS A 192 -0.35 -6.92 10.14
C LYS A 192 0.44 -6.58 8.87
N GLU A 193 1.74 -6.91 8.83
CA GLU A 193 2.57 -6.68 7.65
C GLU A 193 2.14 -7.57 6.48
N ASP A 194 1.87 -8.85 6.72
CA ASP A 194 1.42 -9.78 5.67
C ASP A 194 0.03 -9.40 5.16
N GLN A 195 -0.88 -8.90 6.02
CA GLN A 195 -2.17 -8.36 5.60
C GLN A 195 -2.01 -7.15 4.69
N GLN A 196 -1.14 -6.23 5.04
CA GLN A 196 -0.90 -5.03 4.24
C GLN A 196 -0.29 -5.37 2.87
N LEU A 197 0.63 -6.33 2.81
CA LEU A 197 1.23 -6.79 1.55
C LEU A 197 0.20 -7.46 0.63
N GLU A 198 -0.73 -8.24 1.18
CA GLU A 198 -1.78 -8.88 0.39
C GLU A 198 -2.84 -7.87 -0.09
N ASN A 199 -3.16 -6.85 0.71
CA ASN A 199 -4.00 -5.73 0.27
C ASN A 199 -3.37 -4.99 -0.92
N PHE A 200 -2.07 -4.73 -0.87
CA PHE A 200 -1.36 -4.16 -2.02
C PHE A 200 -1.41 -5.08 -3.25
N ARG A 201 -1.17 -6.36 -3.05
CA ARG A 201 -1.24 -7.34 -4.15
C ARG A 201 -2.63 -7.36 -4.80
N LYS A 202 -3.72 -7.42 -4.02
CA LYS A 202 -5.09 -7.32 -4.53
C LYS A 202 -5.29 -6.04 -5.34
N MET A 203 -4.91 -4.90 -4.79
CA MET A 203 -5.03 -3.61 -5.46
C MET A 203 -4.27 -3.58 -6.80
N PHE A 204 -3.02 -4.05 -6.84
CA PHE A 204 -2.23 -4.05 -8.07
C PHE A 204 -2.77 -5.02 -9.11
N LEU A 205 -3.31 -6.18 -8.72
CA LEU A 205 -3.95 -7.12 -9.63
C LEU A 205 -5.27 -6.56 -10.18
N ALA A 206 -6.07 -5.88 -9.35
CA ALA A 206 -7.27 -5.17 -9.80
C ALA A 206 -6.93 -4.02 -10.76
N MET A 207 -5.90 -3.22 -10.43
CA MET A 207 -5.37 -2.16 -11.28
C MET A 207 -4.95 -2.66 -12.67
N ALA A 208 -4.35 -3.85 -12.74
CA ALA A 208 -3.90 -4.45 -14.01
C ALA A 208 -5.08 -4.87 -14.90
N LYS A 209 -6.28 -5.05 -14.32
CA LYS A 209 -7.53 -5.26 -15.04
C LYS A 209 -8.23 -3.95 -15.40
N ASP A 210 -8.28 -3.01 -14.45
CA ASP A 210 -8.85 -1.68 -14.66
C ASP A 210 -8.08 -0.63 -13.86
N ILE A 211 -7.48 0.32 -14.58
CA ILE A 211 -6.61 1.34 -14.01
C ILE A 211 -7.38 2.35 -13.13
N ARG A 212 -8.70 2.48 -13.29
CA ARG A 212 -9.53 3.37 -12.47
C ARG A 212 -9.45 3.02 -10.99
N VAL A 213 -9.29 1.75 -10.64
CA VAL A 213 -9.12 1.28 -9.25
C VAL A 213 -7.98 2.03 -8.55
N VAL A 214 -6.85 2.20 -9.23
CA VAL A 214 -5.72 2.90 -8.60
C VAL A 214 -5.92 4.41 -8.56
N VAL A 215 -6.62 4.99 -9.54
CA VAL A 215 -6.91 6.44 -9.53
C VAL A 215 -7.85 6.78 -8.38
N ILE A 216 -8.89 5.97 -8.14
CA ILE A 216 -9.77 6.08 -6.95
C ILE A 216 -8.93 5.97 -5.68
N LYS A 217 -8.03 4.97 -5.59
CA LYS A 217 -7.18 4.78 -4.39
C LYS A 217 -6.18 5.91 -4.17
N LEU A 218 -5.70 6.56 -5.23
CA LEU A 218 -4.85 7.75 -5.12
C LEU A 218 -5.64 8.95 -4.62
N ALA A 219 -6.89 9.14 -5.07
CA ALA A 219 -7.79 10.20 -4.59
C ALA A 219 -8.16 9.98 -3.10
N ASP A 220 -8.52 8.75 -2.70
CA ASP A 220 -8.74 8.38 -1.30
C ASP A 220 -7.50 8.68 -0.45
N ARG A 221 -6.31 8.24 -0.90
CA ARG A 221 -5.05 8.50 -0.19
C ARG A 221 -4.76 9.98 -0.07
N LEU A 222 -5.02 10.77 -1.11
CA LEU A 222 -4.81 12.22 -1.08
C LEU A 222 -5.70 12.89 -0.04
N HIS A 223 -7.00 12.59 -0.01
CA HIS A 223 -7.90 13.14 0.99
C HIS A 223 -7.50 12.69 2.41
N ASN A 224 -7.11 11.43 2.60
CA ASN A 224 -6.60 10.93 3.88
C ASN A 224 -5.32 11.64 4.32
N MET A 225 -4.44 12.05 3.38
CA MET A 225 -3.24 12.84 3.69
C MET A 225 -3.56 14.28 4.06
N ARG A 226 -4.57 14.90 3.42
CA ARG A 226 -5.06 16.24 3.77
C ARG A 226 -5.63 16.31 5.19
N THR A 227 -6.26 15.22 5.65
CA THR A 227 -6.88 15.12 6.98
C THR A 227 -6.01 14.43 8.04
N LEU A 228 -4.74 14.14 7.72
CA LEU A 228 -3.85 13.33 8.56
C LEU A 228 -3.47 14.00 9.90
N GLY A 229 -3.60 15.31 10.01
CA GLY A 229 -3.18 16.12 11.17
C GLY A 229 -3.83 15.72 12.51
N VAL A 230 -5.03 15.12 12.49
CA VAL A 230 -5.77 14.72 13.72
C VAL A 230 -5.19 13.48 14.40
N PHE A 231 -4.33 12.72 13.73
CA PHE A 231 -3.76 11.51 14.29
C PHE A 231 -2.46 11.75 15.06
N ARG A 232 -2.08 10.78 15.92
CA ARG A 232 -0.80 10.81 16.66
C ARG A 232 0.39 10.77 15.70
N LYS A 233 1.52 11.39 16.09
CA LYS A 233 2.73 11.54 15.25
C LYS A 233 3.23 10.21 14.66
N GLU A 234 3.20 9.12 15.42
CA GLU A 234 3.66 7.81 14.95
C GLU A 234 2.79 7.28 13.79
N LYS A 235 1.45 7.50 13.87
CA LYS A 235 0.52 7.15 12.80
C LYS A 235 0.71 8.05 11.58
N GLN A 236 0.90 9.36 11.79
CA GLN A 236 1.19 10.32 10.73
C GLN A 236 2.44 9.91 9.95
N GLN A 237 3.56 9.66 10.63
CA GLN A 237 4.83 9.26 10.02
C GLN A 237 4.72 7.95 9.25
N ARG A 238 4.04 6.95 9.81
CA ARG A 238 3.84 5.66 9.14
C ARG A 238 3.06 5.81 7.84
N ILE A 239 1.93 6.55 7.87
CA ILE A 239 1.08 6.77 6.68
C ILE A 239 1.81 7.63 5.65
N ALA A 240 2.49 8.70 6.07
CA ALA A 240 3.27 9.55 5.18
C ALA A 240 4.42 8.79 4.52
N LYS A 241 5.13 7.93 5.25
CA LYS A 241 6.20 7.08 4.68
C LYS A 241 5.66 6.10 3.64
N GLU A 242 4.56 5.40 3.95
CA GLU A 242 3.90 4.50 3.01
C GLU A 242 3.46 5.26 1.74
N THR A 243 2.88 6.45 1.91
CA THR A 243 2.43 7.28 0.80
C THR A 243 3.59 7.72 -0.08
N LEU A 244 4.71 8.14 0.51
CA LEU A 244 5.90 8.57 -0.22
C LEU A 244 6.62 7.41 -0.95
N GLU A 245 6.60 6.19 -0.37
CA GLU A 245 7.28 5.03 -0.94
C GLU A 245 6.44 4.30 -2.01
N ILE A 246 5.10 4.39 -1.98
CA ILE A 246 4.22 3.60 -2.85
C ILE A 246 3.31 4.48 -3.70
N TYR A 247 2.49 5.34 -3.08
CA TYR A 247 1.43 6.07 -3.80
C TYR A 247 1.95 7.23 -4.63
N ALA A 248 2.90 8.02 -4.13
CA ALA A 248 3.48 9.13 -4.90
C ALA A 248 4.28 8.64 -6.12
N PRO A 249 5.12 7.59 -6.07
CA PRO A 249 5.73 6.99 -7.25
C PRO A 249 4.71 6.39 -8.23
N LEU A 250 3.61 5.83 -7.73
CA LEU A 250 2.55 5.29 -8.56
C LEU A 250 1.83 6.40 -9.32
N ALA A 251 1.46 7.50 -8.65
CA ALA A 251 0.90 8.69 -9.30
C ALA A 251 1.88 9.27 -10.35
N HIS A 252 3.18 9.26 -10.06
CA HIS A 252 4.22 9.65 -11.02
C HIS A 252 4.25 8.76 -12.25
N ARG A 253 4.17 7.43 -12.08
CA ARG A 253 4.19 6.46 -13.18
C ARG A 253 2.96 6.59 -14.08
N LEU A 254 1.82 6.90 -13.48
CA LEU A 254 0.55 7.14 -14.19
C LEU A 254 0.48 8.54 -14.81
N GLY A 255 1.46 9.41 -14.56
CA GLY A 255 1.50 10.76 -15.08
C GLY A 255 0.53 11.74 -14.40
N ILE A 256 -0.13 11.37 -13.30
CA ILE A 256 -1.09 12.21 -12.57
C ILE A 256 -0.29 13.16 -11.66
N TYR A 257 0.23 14.25 -12.27
CA TYR A 257 1.14 15.13 -11.56
C TYR A 257 0.46 15.95 -10.46
N ASN A 258 -0.84 16.29 -10.62
CA ASN A 258 -1.58 17.04 -9.61
C ASN A 258 -1.63 16.29 -8.28
N ILE A 259 -2.00 15.01 -8.30
CA ILE A 259 -2.00 14.17 -7.09
C ILE A 259 -0.57 13.91 -6.60
N LYS A 260 0.37 13.65 -7.51
CA LYS A 260 1.74 13.31 -7.14
C LYS A 260 2.41 14.37 -6.29
N TRP A 261 2.42 15.63 -6.76
CA TRP A 261 3.17 16.66 -6.07
C TRP A 261 2.55 17.01 -4.72
N GLU A 262 1.23 16.99 -4.63
CA GLU A 262 0.54 17.27 -3.38
C GLU A 262 0.80 16.16 -2.35
N LEU A 263 0.76 14.89 -2.74
CA LEU A 263 1.16 13.77 -1.89
C LEU A 263 2.62 13.91 -1.41
N GLU A 264 3.54 14.26 -2.32
CA GLU A 264 4.96 14.46 -1.99
C GLU A 264 5.16 15.60 -0.98
N ASP A 265 4.50 16.75 -1.17
CA ASP A 265 4.63 17.91 -0.29
C ASP A 265 3.99 17.67 1.08
N LEU A 266 2.80 17.01 1.13
CA LEU A 266 2.17 16.58 2.38
C LEU A 266 3.04 15.56 3.13
N CYS A 267 3.61 14.57 2.43
CA CYS A 267 4.53 13.62 3.05
C CYS A 267 5.76 14.32 3.61
N PHE A 268 6.32 15.30 2.89
CA PHE A 268 7.47 16.06 3.34
C PHE A 268 7.16 16.84 4.63
N HIS A 269 5.99 17.47 4.70
CA HIS A 269 5.51 18.16 5.89
C HIS A 269 5.46 17.25 7.13
N TYR A 270 4.93 16.01 6.99
CA TYR A 270 4.79 15.09 8.13
C TYR A 270 6.06 14.32 8.49
N LEU A 271 6.94 14.04 7.52
CA LEU A 271 8.17 13.29 7.75
C LEU A 271 9.34 14.17 8.21
N HIS A 272 9.42 15.38 7.67
CA HIS A 272 10.54 16.32 7.87
C HIS A 272 10.03 17.74 8.14
N PRO A 273 9.29 17.97 9.25
CA PRO A 273 8.64 19.25 9.50
C PRO A 273 9.65 20.42 9.64
N GLU A 274 10.79 20.19 10.28
CA GLU A 274 11.80 21.25 10.48
C GLU A 274 12.34 21.73 9.13
N GLU A 275 12.77 20.81 8.27
CA GLU A 275 13.29 21.12 6.94
C GLU A 275 12.20 21.69 6.02
N TYR A 276 10.95 21.25 6.18
CA TYR A 276 9.81 21.79 5.44
C TYR A 276 9.59 23.27 5.76
N TYR A 277 9.44 23.62 7.03
CA TYR A 277 9.21 25.00 7.43
C TYR A 277 10.42 25.92 7.19
N ASP A 278 11.64 25.39 7.30
CA ASP A 278 12.84 26.15 6.94
C ASP A 278 12.86 26.48 5.44
N LEU A 279 12.57 25.49 4.58
CA LEU A 279 12.48 25.70 3.14
C LEU A 279 11.39 26.70 2.76
N VAL A 280 10.20 26.61 3.38
CA VAL A 280 9.10 27.58 3.18
C VAL A 280 9.53 28.98 3.55
N ARG A 281 10.23 29.17 4.67
CA ARG A 281 10.75 30.47 5.13
C ARG A 281 11.76 31.06 4.13
N GLN A 282 12.72 30.25 3.69
CA GLN A 282 13.73 30.67 2.71
C GLN A 282 13.09 31.02 1.34
N MET A 283 12.06 30.29 0.94
CA MET A 283 11.33 30.57 -0.30
C MET A 283 10.56 31.89 -0.21
N LYS A 284 9.89 32.18 0.92
CA LYS A 284 9.18 33.46 1.13
C LYS A 284 10.11 34.67 1.05
N GLN A 285 11.26 34.60 1.69
CA GLN A 285 12.25 35.74 1.69
C GLN A 285 12.73 36.12 0.29
N LYS A 286 12.84 35.18 -0.64
CA LYS A 286 13.37 35.42 -1.98
C LYS A 286 12.27 35.55 -3.06
N ARG A 287 11.01 35.56 -2.66
CA ARG A 287 9.86 35.48 -3.55
C ARG A 287 9.76 36.72 -4.47
N ARG A 288 9.67 37.91 -3.93
CA ARG A 288 9.47 39.17 -4.71
C ARG A 288 10.48 39.35 -5.83
N ALA A 289 11.78 39.22 -5.51
CA ALA A 289 12.86 39.42 -6.50
C ALA A 289 12.79 38.37 -7.65
N ARG A 290 12.28 37.16 -7.38
CA ARG A 290 12.18 36.12 -8.39
C ARG A 290 10.90 36.22 -9.22
N GLU A 291 9.80 36.64 -8.61
CA GLU A 291 8.57 36.94 -9.32
C GLU A 291 8.75 38.04 -10.34
N GLU A 292 9.46 39.10 -9.98
CA GLU A 292 9.84 40.16 -10.94
C GLU A 292 10.60 39.59 -12.15
N ILE A 293 11.57 38.71 -11.93
CA ILE A 293 12.38 38.13 -13.02
C ILE A 293 11.48 37.25 -13.93
N VAL A 294 10.60 36.45 -13.32
CA VAL A 294 9.66 35.59 -14.08
C VAL A 294 8.68 36.47 -14.88
N ASN A 295 8.09 37.49 -14.26
CA ASN A 295 7.15 38.40 -14.91
C ASN A 295 7.82 39.18 -16.05
N ASP A 296 9.03 39.71 -15.83
CA ASP A 296 9.80 40.36 -16.89
C ASP A 296 10.12 39.42 -18.05
N THR A 297 10.50 38.17 -17.72
CA THR A 297 10.77 37.12 -18.75
C THR A 297 9.50 36.78 -19.52
N MET A 298 8.37 36.62 -18.83
CA MET A 298 7.07 36.35 -19.47
C MET A 298 6.65 37.48 -20.39
N ARG A 299 6.81 38.75 -19.95
CA ARG A 299 6.43 39.90 -20.74
C ARG A 299 7.26 39.99 -22.03
N VAL A 300 8.60 39.92 -21.94
CA VAL A 300 9.48 39.97 -23.12
C VAL A 300 9.23 38.81 -24.07
N LEU A 301 8.99 37.59 -23.52
CA LEU A 301 8.70 36.43 -24.35
C LEU A 301 7.34 36.55 -25.04
N HIS A 302 6.33 37.10 -24.35
CA HIS A 302 5.00 37.35 -24.92
C HIS A 302 5.03 38.33 -26.10
N GLU A 303 5.73 39.44 -25.91
CA GLU A 303 5.89 40.48 -26.97
C GLU A 303 6.51 39.90 -28.24
N GLU A 304 7.53 39.07 -28.14
CA GLU A 304 8.20 38.46 -29.30
C GLU A 304 7.37 37.32 -29.95
N ILE A 305 6.62 36.53 -29.13
CA ILE A 305 5.71 35.50 -29.64
C ILE A 305 4.53 36.11 -30.40
N GLU A 306 3.98 37.22 -29.91
CA GLU A 306 2.94 37.98 -30.62
C GLU A 306 3.45 38.57 -31.95
N LYS A 307 4.66 39.16 -31.98
CA LYS A 307 5.31 39.62 -33.22
C LYS A 307 5.47 38.50 -34.25
N ALA A 308 5.70 37.27 -33.80
CA ALA A 308 5.80 36.11 -34.67
C ALA A 308 4.41 35.58 -35.14
N GLY A 309 3.30 36.17 -34.67
CA GLY A 309 1.93 35.76 -35.02
C GLY A 309 1.51 34.43 -34.39
N ILE A 310 2.16 33.97 -33.31
CA ILE A 310 1.86 32.71 -32.63
C ILE A 310 0.94 33.01 -31.44
N LYS A 311 -0.18 32.29 -31.35
CA LYS A 311 -1.01 32.34 -30.14
C LYS A 311 -0.41 31.41 -29.09
N ALA A 312 -0.09 31.94 -27.91
CA ALA A 312 0.46 31.17 -26.81
C ALA A 312 -0.12 31.63 -25.47
N THR A 313 -0.30 30.70 -24.55
CA THR A 313 -0.59 31.01 -23.15
C THR A 313 0.70 30.86 -22.34
N ILE A 314 1.09 31.94 -21.66
CA ILE A 314 2.33 31.98 -20.89
C ILE A 314 1.97 32.09 -19.41
N THR A 315 2.50 31.16 -18.59
CA THR A 315 2.25 31.11 -17.15
C THR A 315 3.54 30.88 -16.37
N GLY A 316 3.66 31.53 -15.19
CA GLY A 316 4.72 31.22 -14.25
C GLY A 316 4.40 29.92 -13.51
N ARG A 317 5.40 29.08 -13.24
CA ARG A 317 5.26 27.85 -12.48
C ARG A 317 6.26 27.78 -11.34
N PRO A 318 5.81 27.88 -10.09
CA PRO A 318 6.66 27.58 -8.93
C PRO A 318 6.98 26.09 -8.87
N LYS A 319 8.15 25.74 -8.37
CA LYS A 319 8.55 24.36 -8.14
C LYS A 319 8.12 23.90 -6.76
N HIS A 320 7.60 22.68 -6.67
CA HIS A 320 7.09 22.08 -5.44
C HIS A 320 8.21 21.84 -4.40
N PHE A 321 7.89 21.96 -3.10
CA PHE A 321 8.84 21.96 -2.00
C PHE A 321 9.63 20.66 -1.92
N TYR A 322 8.95 19.52 -1.96
CA TYR A 322 9.64 18.22 -1.92
C TYR A 322 10.60 18.02 -3.10
N SER A 323 10.23 18.50 -4.29
CA SER A 323 11.11 18.43 -5.47
C SER A 323 12.38 19.27 -5.30
N ILE A 324 12.29 20.42 -4.63
CA ILE A 324 13.41 21.27 -4.27
C ILE A 324 14.29 20.57 -3.23
N TYR A 325 13.69 20.11 -2.13
CA TYR A 325 14.37 19.40 -1.05
C TYR A 325 15.13 18.17 -1.57
N LYS A 326 14.46 17.32 -2.37
CA LYS A 326 15.08 16.15 -3.00
C LYS A 326 16.30 16.51 -3.84
N LYS A 327 16.24 17.63 -4.57
CA LYS A 327 17.36 18.13 -5.38
C LYS A 327 18.49 18.67 -4.53
N MET A 328 18.19 19.44 -3.47
CA MET A 328 19.17 19.93 -2.50
C MET A 328 19.95 18.76 -1.88
N LYS A 329 19.24 17.74 -1.38
CA LYS A 329 19.85 16.55 -0.76
C LYS A 329 20.67 15.73 -1.75
N ARG A 330 20.13 15.46 -2.96
CA ARG A 330 20.80 14.63 -3.98
C ARG A 330 22.10 15.28 -4.47
N ASP A 331 22.07 16.58 -4.73
CA ASP A 331 23.18 17.32 -5.35
C ASP A 331 24.08 18.00 -4.28
N ASN A 332 23.73 17.84 -3.00
CA ASN A 332 24.38 18.51 -1.84
C ASN A 332 24.52 20.02 -2.06
N LYS A 333 23.41 20.70 -2.41
CA LYS A 333 23.35 22.11 -2.77
C LYS A 333 22.42 22.87 -1.86
N ASP A 334 22.80 24.13 -1.59
CA ASP A 334 21.92 25.08 -0.94
C ASP A 334 20.84 25.61 -1.91
N LEU A 335 19.75 26.15 -1.35
CA LEU A 335 18.65 26.74 -2.14
C LEU A 335 19.14 27.84 -3.10
N SER A 336 20.18 28.57 -2.74
CA SER A 336 20.78 29.60 -3.59
C SER A 336 21.45 29.07 -4.87
N GLN A 337 21.82 27.81 -4.88
CA GLN A 337 22.47 27.12 -6.00
C GLN A 337 21.49 26.36 -6.90
N ILE A 338 20.18 26.43 -6.59
CA ILE A 338 19.13 25.84 -7.39
C ILE A 338 18.52 26.88 -8.32
N TYR A 339 18.82 26.80 -9.59
CA TYR A 339 18.45 27.78 -10.61
C TYR A 339 17.05 27.58 -11.22
N ASP A 340 16.40 26.43 -11.03
CA ASP A 340 15.12 26.04 -11.58
C ASP A 340 13.97 26.10 -10.56
N LEU A 341 14.02 27.08 -9.66
CA LEU A 341 12.98 27.28 -8.65
C LEU A 341 11.68 27.81 -9.25
N TYR A 342 11.80 28.61 -10.29
CA TYR A 342 10.69 29.13 -11.05
C TYR A 342 10.90 28.83 -12.53
N ALA A 343 9.85 28.44 -13.19
CA ALA A 343 9.87 28.16 -14.62
C ALA A 343 8.78 28.99 -15.31
N VAL A 344 9.04 29.37 -16.53
CA VAL A 344 8.01 29.91 -17.45
C VAL A 344 7.46 28.74 -18.27
N ARG A 345 6.15 28.59 -18.28
CA ARG A 345 5.44 27.58 -19.10
C ARG A 345 4.79 28.29 -20.27
N VAL A 346 5.03 27.79 -21.47
CA VAL A 346 4.42 28.28 -22.71
C VAL A 346 3.61 27.15 -23.33
N ILE A 347 2.33 27.41 -23.56
CA ILE A 347 1.40 26.45 -24.14
C ILE A 347 0.91 26.98 -25.48
N VAL A 348 0.98 26.11 -26.50
CA VAL A 348 0.60 26.41 -27.90
C VAL A 348 -0.28 25.32 -28.50
N ASP A 349 -0.77 25.52 -29.71
CA ASP A 349 -1.67 24.57 -30.33
C ASP A 349 -0.94 23.42 -31.03
N THR A 350 0.24 23.64 -31.62
CA THR A 350 0.92 22.66 -32.47
C THR A 350 2.38 22.42 -32.10
N ILE A 351 2.89 21.23 -32.45
CA ILE A 351 4.30 20.88 -32.24
C ILE A 351 5.26 21.81 -32.99
N PRO A 352 5.05 22.17 -34.27
CA PRO A 352 5.91 23.13 -34.95
C PRO A 352 6.03 24.46 -34.23
N GLN A 353 4.94 24.96 -33.62
CA GLN A 353 4.96 26.17 -32.80
C GLN A 353 5.82 26.01 -31.55
N CYS A 354 5.87 24.82 -30.94
CA CYS A 354 6.76 24.58 -29.80
C CYS A 354 8.24 24.81 -30.17
N TYR A 355 8.66 24.29 -31.33
CA TYR A 355 10.04 24.49 -31.81
C TYR A 355 10.30 25.93 -32.28
N ALA A 356 9.30 26.61 -32.84
CA ALA A 356 9.41 28.03 -33.19
C ALA A 356 9.66 28.91 -31.94
N ILE A 357 8.91 28.67 -30.86
CA ILE A 357 9.10 29.38 -29.59
C ILE A 357 10.45 29.06 -28.97
N LEU A 358 10.95 27.83 -29.08
CA LEU A 358 12.31 27.49 -28.66
C LEU A 358 13.33 28.34 -29.40
N GLY A 359 13.18 28.54 -30.72
CA GLY A 359 14.01 29.41 -31.55
C GLY A 359 13.97 30.86 -31.08
N ILE A 360 12.75 31.39 -30.81
CA ILE A 360 12.56 32.74 -30.25
C ILE A 360 13.26 32.89 -28.90
N ALA A 361 13.04 31.95 -27.98
CA ALA A 361 13.66 31.98 -26.66
C ALA A 361 15.22 31.99 -26.72
N HIS A 362 15.78 31.20 -27.64
CA HIS A 362 17.24 31.12 -27.84
C HIS A 362 17.80 32.32 -28.59
N SER A 363 16.98 33.03 -29.39
CA SER A 363 17.39 34.29 -30.01
C SER A 363 17.41 35.44 -29.01
N LEU A 364 16.48 35.46 -28.04
CA LEU A 364 16.39 36.44 -26.99
C LEU A 364 17.50 36.27 -25.92
N TRP A 365 17.74 35.01 -25.54
CA TRP A 365 18.63 34.69 -24.43
C TRP A 365 19.56 33.52 -24.72
N LYS A 366 20.77 33.56 -24.18
CA LYS A 366 21.72 32.46 -24.33
C LYS A 366 21.32 31.23 -23.51
N PRO A 367 21.15 30.03 -24.12
CA PRO A 367 20.88 28.81 -23.39
C PRO A 367 22.09 28.35 -22.59
N LEU A 368 21.84 27.79 -21.40
CA LEU A 368 22.86 27.14 -20.61
C LEU A 368 23.23 25.77 -21.20
N PRO A 369 24.53 25.48 -21.39
CA PRO A 369 24.99 24.20 -21.94
C PRO A 369 24.47 23.00 -21.13
N ASN A 370 24.12 21.91 -21.82
CA ASN A 370 23.62 20.66 -21.23
C ASN A 370 22.31 20.79 -20.41
N ARG A 371 21.55 21.88 -20.60
CA ARG A 371 20.26 22.12 -19.93
C ARG A 371 19.06 22.05 -20.87
N PHE A 372 19.28 21.83 -22.14
CA PHE A 372 18.22 21.57 -23.12
C PHE A 372 17.79 20.11 -23.04
N LYS A 373 16.48 19.86 -23.05
CA LYS A 373 15.87 18.51 -23.07
C LYS A 373 14.66 18.52 -23.99
N ASP A 374 14.66 17.61 -24.94
CA ASP A 374 13.56 17.41 -25.87
C ASP A 374 12.78 16.16 -25.46
N TYR A 375 11.73 16.37 -24.71
CA TYR A 375 10.77 15.32 -24.35
C TYR A 375 9.59 15.22 -25.32
N ILE A 376 9.56 16.02 -26.39
CA ILE A 376 8.60 15.84 -27.51
C ILE A 376 9.11 14.74 -28.42
N ALA A 377 10.39 14.83 -28.84
CA ALA A 377 11.04 13.82 -29.68
C ALA A 377 11.23 12.49 -28.92
N VAL A 378 11.56 12.54 -27.62
CA VAL A 378 11.76 11.37 -26.76
C VAL A 378 10.90 11.50 -25.52
N PRO A 379 9.61 11.10 -25.58
CA PRO A 379 8.70 11.17 -24.44
C PRO A 379 9.18 10.37 -23.25
N LYS A 380 8.85 10.83 -22.03
CA LYS A 380 9.13 10.04 -20.83
C LYS A 380 8.16 8.84 -20.74
N PRO A 381 8.51 7.79 -19.98
CA PRO A 381 7.66 6.60 -19.80
C PRO A 381 6.25 6.89 -19.25
N ASN A 382 6.12 7.96 -18.47
CA ASN A 382 4.86 8.46 -17.93
C ASN A 382 4.12 9.40 -18.90
N MET A 383 4.40 9.31 -20.19
CA MET A 383 3.79 10.10 -21.29
C MET A 383 4.05 11.60 -21.25
N TYR A 384 4.92 12.06 -20.37
CA TYR A 384 5.27 13.48 -20.28
C TYR A 384 6.03 13.94 -21.53
N GLN A 385 5.52 14.99 -22.18
CA GLN A 385 6.12 15.63 -23.34
C GLN A 385 6.25 17.14 -23.12
N SER A 386 7.39 17.72 -23.39
CA SER A 386 7.64 19.16 -23.34
C SER A 386 9.08 19.43 -23.83
N LEU A 387 9.32 20.60 -24.41
CA LEU A 387 10.69 21.10 -24.55
C LEU A 387 11.07 21.81 -23.26
N HIS A 388 12.24 21.55 -22.75
CA HIS A 388 12.81 22.23 -21.59
C HIS A 388 14.11 22.90 -22.00
N THR A 389 14.24 24.20 -21.79
CA THR A 389 15.50 24.90 -21.92
C THR A 389 15.70 25.84 -20.73
N THR A 390 16.94 25.99 -20.29
CA THR A 390 17.29 26.98 -19.28
C THR A 390 18.10 28.05 -19.96
N VAL A 391 17.65 29.28 -19.89
CA VAL A 391 18.31 30.45 -20.51
C VAL A 391 18.75 31.40 -19.44
N ILE A 392 19.76 32.27 -19.78
CA ILE A 392 20.15 33.39 -18.94
C ILE A 392 19.22 34.55 -19.31
N GLY A 393 18.14 34.72 -18.52
CA GLY A 393 17.09 35.68 -18.75
C GLY A 393 17.51 37.14 -18.37
N THR A 394 16.48 37.97 -18.19
CA THR A 394 16.63 39.34 -17.72
C THR A 394 17.40 39.38 -16.38
N LYS A 395 18.21 40.44 -16.15
CA LYS A 395 19.05 40.58 -14.95
C LYS A 395 20.11 39.46 -14.76
N GLY A 396 20.48 38.70 -15.82
CA GLY A 396 21.51 37.66 -15.76
C GLY A 396 21.16 36.40 -14.93
N GLN A 397 19.90 36.18 -14.59
CA GLN A 397 19.45 35.04 -13.81
C GLN A 397 18.97 33.89 -14.72
N PRO A 398 19.30 32.64 -14.36
CA PRO A 398 18.82 31.50 -15.12
C PRO A 398 17.31 31.26 -14.90
N VAL A 399 16.58 31.13 -15.99
CA VAL A 399 15.13 30.82 -16.01
C VAL A 399 14.90 29.56 -16.86
N GLU A 400 14.15 28.61 -16.36
CA GLU A 400 13.72 27.44 -17.12
C GLU A 400 12.46 27.79 -17.91
N ILE A 401 12.47 27.49 -19.23
CA ILE A 401 11.34 27.66 -20.10
C ILE A 401 10.85 26.27 -20.52
N GLN A 402 9.58 25.97 -20.24
CA GLN A 402 8.90 24.72 -20.61
C GLN A 402 7.88 25.00 -21.71
N ILE A 403 8.05 24.37 -22.86
CA ILE A 403 7.19 24.62 -24.04
C ILE A 403 6.49 23.32 -24.41
N ARG A 404 5.18 23.38 -24.59
CA ARG A 404 4.33 22.22 -24.93
C ARG A 404 3.01 22.62 -25.58
N THR A 405 2.34 21.67 -26.21
CA THR A 405 0.98 21.87 -26.73
C THR A 405 -0.06 21.75 -25.64
N TRP A 406 -1.30 22.20 -25.92
CA TRP A 406 -2.45 21.98 -25.03
C TRP A 406 -2.69 20.50 -24.74
N GLU A 407 -2.59 19.64 -25.75
CA GLU A 407 -2.72 18.19 -25.58
C GLU A 407 -1.64 17.63 -24.62
N MET A 408 -0.36 18.00 -24.83
CA MET A 408 0.72 17.60 -23.96
C MET A 408 0.56 18.17 -22.54
N HIS A 409 -0.01 19.37 -22.43
CA HIS A 409 -0.31 19.96 -21.13
C HIS A 409 -1.37 19.15 -20.40
N HIS A 410 -2.46 18.80 -21.07
CA HIS A 410 -3.54 18.01 -20.51
C HIS A 410 -3.04 16.62 -20.07
N ILE A 411 -2.32 15.92 -20.93
CA ILE A 411 -1.70 14.63 -20.59
C ILE A 411 -0.73 14.77 -19.40
N SER A 412 0.01 15.87 -19.32
CA SER A 412 0.97 16.10 -18.22
C SER A 412 0.30 16.40 -16.88
N GLU A 413 -0.87 17.01 -16.83
CA GLU A 413 -1.57 17.30 -15.57
C GLU A 413 -2.44 16.14 -15.11
N TYR A 414 -3.16 15.48 -16.03
CA TYR A 414 -4.14 14.43 -15.75
C TYR A 414 -3.62 13.01 -16.02
N GLY A 415 -2.49 12.86 -16.71
CA GLY A 415 -1.87 11.56 -17.01
C GLY A 415 -2.80 10.61 -17.74
N VAL A 416 -2.89 9.38 -17.20
CA VAL A 416 -3.77 8.34 -17.76
C VAL A 416 -5.25 8.77 -17.71
N ALA A 417 -5.66 9.61 -16.75
CA ALA A 417 -7.02 10.08 -16.63
C ALA A 417 -7.48 10.91 -17.87
N ALA A 418 -6.57 11.62 -18.52
CA ALA A 418 -6.87 12.41 -19.72
C ALA A 418 -7.47 11.58 -20.89
N HIS A 419 -7.27 10.26 -20.89
CA HIS A 419 -7.77 9.40 -21.96
C HIS A 419 -9.25 9.00 -21.82
N TRP A 420 -9.89 9.15 -20.65
CA TRP A 420 -11.31 8.79 -20.49
C TRP A 420 -12.25 9.76 -21.17
N ARG A 421 -11.90 11.04 -21.25
CA ARG A 421 -12.67 12.07 -21.98
C ARG A 421 -12.91 11.71 -23.46
N TYR A 422 -12.00 10.97 -24.09
CA TYR A 422 -12.13 10.56 -25.50
C TYR A 422 -13.00 9.32 -25.70
N LYS A 423 -13.30 8.54 -24.63
CA LYS A 423 -14.08 7.29 -24.74
C LYS A 423 -15.58 7.48 -24.84
N GLU A 424 -16.15 8.57 -24.34
CA GLU A 424 -17.59 8.83 -24.43
C GLU A 424 -18.08 9.09 -25.88
N GLY A 425 -17.21 9.18 -26.88
CA GLY A 425 -17.59 9.49 -28.26
C GLY A 425 -17.08 8.55 -29.35
N LYS A 426 -16.09 7.67 -29.14
CA LYS A 426 -15.57 6.79 -30.21
C LYS A 426 -14.93 5.52 -29.65
N GLN A 427 -15.44 4.36 -30.08
CA GLN A 427 -14.79 3.05 -29.95
C GLN A 427 -13.49 3.00 -30.78
N SER A 428 -12.39 3.46 -30.26
CA SER A 428 -11.06 3.03 -30.73
C SER A 428 -10.05 3.24 -29.61
N GLY A 429 -9.79 2.18 -28.85
CA GLY A 429 -8.60 2.11 -27.98
C GLY A 429 -7.40 2.33 -28.91
N SER A 430 -6.69 3.44 -28.80
CA SER A 430 -5.51 3.66 -29.60
C SER A 430 -4.49 2.60 -29.20
N LYS A 431 -3.91 1.88 -30.18
CA LYS A 431 -2.82 0.92 -29.98
C LYS A 431 -1.67 1.51 -29.16
N ASP A 432 -1.54 2.82 -29.19
CA ASP A 432 -0.57 3.62 -28.43
C ASP A 432 -0.84 3.64 -26.92
N PHE A 433 -2.13 3.69 -26.51
CA PHE A 433 -2.49 3.65 -25.09
C PHE A 433 -2.19 2.27 -24.48
N ASP A 434 -2.56 1.21 -25.20
CA ASP A 434 -2.28 -0.17 -24.78
C ASP A 434 -0.78 -0.47 -24.67
N ALA A 435 0.05 0.11 -25.53
CA ALA A 435 1.51 0.00 -25.43
C ALA A 435 2.04 0.75 -24.19
N LYS A 436 1.48 1.92 -23.88
CA LYS A 436 1.89 2.79 -22.77
C LYS A 436 1.57 2.21 -21.39
N ILE A 437 0.50 1.40 -21.27
CA ILE A 437 0.13 0.70 -20.03
C ILE A 437 0.58 -0.78 -20.01
N SER A 438 1.40 -1.19 -20.97
CA SER A 438 1.89 -2.58 -21.08
C SER A 438 2.60 -3.09 -19.81
N TRP A 439 3.18 -2.18 -19.01
CA TRP A 439 3.78 -2.53 -17.71
C TRP A 439 2.74 -3.06 -16.71
N LEU A 440 1.47 -2.62 -16.81
CA LEU A 440 0.39 -3.14 -15.97
C LEU A 440 0.08 -4.60 -16.31
N ARG A 441 0.12 -4.97 -17.61
CA ARG A 441 -0.09 -6.37 -18.02
C ARG A 441 0.98 -7.29 -17.45
N ARG A 442 2.23 -6.81 -17.30
CA ARG A 442 3.31 -7.58 -16.67
C ARG A 442 3.06 -7.88 -15.20
N ILE A 443 2.31 -7.03 -14.50
CA ILE A 443 1.91 -7.30 -13.11
C ILE A 443 1.02 -8.56 -13.05
N LEU A 444 0.18 -8.80 -14.08
CA LEU A 444 -0.63 -10.02 -14.17
C LEU A 444 0.23 -11.27 -14.36
N GLU A 445 1.37 -11.17 -15.05
CA GLU A 445 2.30 -12.29 -15.21
C GLU A 445 2.94 -12.71 -13.88
N TRP A 446 2.97 -11.80 -12.88
CA TRP A 446 3.47 -12.10 -11.54
C TRP A 446 2.39 -12.67 -10.59
N GLN A 447 1.17 -12.87 -11.08
CA GLN A 447 0.06 -13.42 -10.31
C GLN A 447 0.39 -14.80 -9.71
N ASP A 448 1.22 -15.59 -10.40
CA ASP A 448 1.66 -16.92 -9.98
C ASP A 448 2.72 -16.89 -8.85
N THR A 449 3.22 -15.73 -8.46
CA THR A 449 4.18 -15.60 -7.36
C THR A 449 3.44 -15.81 -6.04
N SER A 450 3.70 -16.93 -5.39
CA SER A 450 3.00 -17.36 -4.17
C SER A 450 3.35 -16.54 -2.91
N ASN A 451 4.42 -15.71 -2.97
CA ASN A 451 4.90 -14.94 -1.82
C ASN A 451 4.63 -13.43 -2.00
N PRO A 452 3.75 -12.80 -1.17
CA PRO A 452 3.45 -11.37 -1.24
C PRO A 452 4.68 -10.47 -1.11
N LYS A 453 5.69 -10.87 -0.32
CA LYS A 453 6.95 -10.12 -0.16
C LYS A 453 7.79 -10.10 -1.43
N GLU A 454 7.87 -11.22 -2.15
CA GLU A 454 8.56 -11.29 -3.45
C GLU A 454 7.85 -10.46 -4.51
N PHE A 455 6.53 -10.50 -4.54
CA PHE A 455 5.70 -9.66 -5.42
C PHE A 455 5.98 -8.17 -5.18
N MET A 456 5.95 -7.71 -3.93
CA MET A 456 6.24 -6.31 -3.59
C MET A 456 7.68 -5.90 -3.92
N ASN A 457 8.66 -6.78 -3.72
CA ASN A 457 10.05 -6.50 -4.08
C ASN A 457 10.22 -6.40 -5.61
N ALA A 458 9.59 -7.28 -6.37
CA ALA A 458 9.59 -7.21 -7.83
C ALA A 458 8.93 -5.92 -8.32
N LEU A 459 7.79 -5.54 -7.71
CA LEU A 459 7.08 -4.31 -8.02
C LEU A 459 7.93 -3.06 -7.71
N LYS A 460 8.59 -3.02 -6.55
CA LYS A 460 9.49 -1.91 -6.17
C LYS A 460 10.64 -1.75 -7.17
N LEU A 461 11.20 -2.84 -7.65
CA LEU A 461 12.30 -2.82 -8.61
C LEU A 461 11.87 -2.37 -10.02
N ASP A 462 10.70 -2.79 -10.49
CA ASP A 462 10.26 -2.53 -11.88
C ASP A 462 9.43 -1.25 -12.02
N VAL A 463 8.58 -0.93 -11.03
CA VAL A 463 7.65 0.20 -11.09
C VAL A 463 8.24 1.48 -10.49
N PHE A 464 9.06 1.38 -9.44
CA PHE A 464 9.51 2.54 -8.66
C PHE A 464 10.99 2.90 -8.84
N SER A 465 11.77 2.12 -9.63
CA SER A 465 13.17 2.47 -9.90
C SER A 465 13.29 3.61 -10.93
N ASP A 466 14.34 4.42 -10.79
CA ASP A 466 14.76 5.34 -11.85
C ASP A 466 15.04 4.53 -13.14
N GLU A 467 14.78 5.11 -14.31
CA GLU A 467 14.99 4.45 -15.60
C GLU A 467 16.23 4.99 -16.33
N VAL A 468 16.87 4.13 -17.11
CA VAL A 468 17.90 4.49 -18.06
C VAL A 468 17.40 4.23 -19.48
N PHE A 469 17.68 5.16 -20.39
CA PHE A 469 17.32 5.09 -21.80
C PHE A 469 18.55 4.68 -22.62
N VAL A 470 18.46 3.56 -23.29
CA VAL A 470 19.52 3.03 -24.13
C VAL A 470 18.99 2.83 -25.55
N PHE A 471 19.85 2.86 -26.53
CA PHE A 471 19.49 2.78 -27.94
C PHE A 471 19.85 1.44 -28.55
N THR A 472 18.98 0.93 -29.43
CA THR A 472 19.38 -0.12 -30.37
C THR A 472 20.30 0.46 -31.44
N PRO A 473 21.07 -0.35 -32.17
CA PRO A 473 21.84 0.11 -33.34
C PRO A 473 20.97 0.72 -34.45
N LYS A 474 19.67 0.45 -34.46
CA LYS A 474 18.70 1.06 -35.39
C LYS A 474 18.16 2.41 -34.92
N GLY A 475 18.49 2.85 -33.71
CA GLY A 475 18.03 4.09 -33.14
C GLY A 475 16.78 3.98 -32.27
N ASP A 476 16.21 2.77 -32.09
CA ASP A 476 15.05 2.59 -31.22
C ASP A 476 15.45 2.82 -29.75
N VAL A 477 14.61 3.51 -29.00
CA VAL A 477 14.83 3.80 -27.57
C VAL A 477 14.25 2.68 -26.72
N ILE A 478 15.09 2.07 -25.88
CA ILE A 478 14.69 1.04 -24.91
C ILE A 478 14.88 1.59 -23.50
N ASN A 479 13.82 1.59 -22.71
CA ASN A 479 13.88 1.99 -21.30
C ASN A 479 14.08 0.76 -20.39
N LEU A 480 14.98 0.89 -19.43
CA LEU A 480 15.35 -0.15 -18.46
C LEU A 480 15.42 0.47 -17.05
N PRO A 481 15.21 -0.32 -15.98
CA PRO A 481 15.49 0.11 -14.62
C PRO A 481 16.95 0.55 -14.46
N LYS A 482 17.22 1.56 -13.64
CA LYS A 482 18.58 2.00 -13.34
C LYS A 482 19.38 0.87 -12.69
N GLY A 483 20.58 0.67 -13.22
CA GLY A 483 21.45 -0.41 -12.81
C GLY A 483 21.30 -1.68 -13.64
N SER A 484 20.42 -1.68 -14.66
CA SER A 484 20.29 -2.76 -15.65
C SER A 484 21.59 -2.98 -16.42
N ILE A 485 21.74 -4.20 -16.89
CA ILE A 485 22.92 -4.72 -17.60
C ILE A 485 22.52 -5.17 -19.02
N PRO A 486 23.47 -5.48 -19.93
CA PRO A 486 23.18 -5.95 -21.28
C PRO A 486 22.23 -7.15 -21.36
N ILE A 487 22.21 -8.03 -20.36
CA ILE A 487 21.27 -9.16 -20.30
C ILE A 487 19.84 -8.64 -20.14
N ASP A 488 19.60 -7.63 -19.27
CA ASP A 488 18.29 -7.00 -19.11
C ASP A 488 17.81 -6.39 -20.44
N PHE A 489 18.71 -5.72 -21.15
CA PHE A 489 18.41 -5.17 -22.47
C PHE A 489 18.05 -6.27 -23.48
N ALA A 490 18.76 -7.39 -23.47
CA ALA A 490 18.48 -8.52 -24.37
C ALA A 490 17.08 -9.10 -24.14
N TYR A 491 16.70 -9.35 -22.87
CA TYR A 491 15.37 -9.82 -22.51
C TYR A 491 14.26 -8.79 -22.74
N ARG A 492 14.61 -7.51 -22.72
CA ARG A 492 13.68 -6.43 -23.02
C ARG A 492 13.31 -6.35 -24.49
N ILE A 493 14.28 -6.62 -25.40
CA ILE A 493 14.02 -6.70 -26.84
C ILE A 493 13.13 -7.91 -27.15
N HIS A 494 13.58 -9.10 -26.77
CA HIS A 494 12.85 -10.35 -27.01
C HIS A 494 13.39 -11.48 -26.12
N THR A 495 12.51 -12.35 -25.63
CA THR A 495 12.90 -13.47 -24.75
C THR A 495 13.94 -14.40 -25.42
N GLU A 496 13.80 -14.67 -26.71
CA GLU A 496 14.79 -15.50 -27.46
C GLU A 496 16.16 -14.83 -27.59
N VAL A 497 16.21 -13.50 -27.76
CA VAL A 497 17.46 -12.74 -27.79
C VAL A 497 18.15 -12.84 -26.43
N GLY A 498 17.40 -12.71 -25.35
CA GLY A 498 17.88 -12.92 -23.98
C GLY A 498 18.42 -14.33 -23.77
N ASN A 499 17.62 -15.35 -24.12
CA ASN A 499 18.02 -16.77 -23.97
C ASN A 499 19.28 -17.14 -24.76
N ARG A 500 19.48 -16.54 -25.93
CA ARG A 500 20.61 -16.83 -26.81
C ARG A 500 21.78 -15.85 -26.66
N CYS A 501 21.76 -14.97 -25.67
CA CYS A 501 22.79 -13.98 -25.43
C CYS A 501 24.11 -14.65 -25.01
N VAL A 502 25.20 -14.34 -25.74
CA VAL A 502 26.56 -14.81 -25.44
C VAL A 502 27.53 -13.67 -25.19
N GLY A 503 27.17 -12.43 -25.57
CA GLY A 503 27.99 -11.25 -25.40
C GLY A 503 27.23 -9.97 -25.74
N ALA A 504 27.83 -8.83 -25.46
CA ALA A 504 27.28 -7.53 -25.78
C ALA A 504 28.34 -6.51 -26.20
N LYS A 505 27.93 -5.56 -27.04
CA LYS A 505 28.71 -4.36 -27.35
C LYS A 505 27.94 -3.14 -26.83
N VAL A 506 28.64 -2.25 -26.15
CA VAL A 506 28.13 -0.95 -25.73
C VAL A 506 28.98 0.12 -26.39
N ASN A 507 28.36 1.03 -27.14
CA ASN A 507 29.04 2.08 -27.90
C ASN A 507 30.14 1.49 -28.82
N ASN A 508 29.80 0.42 -29.52
CA ASN A 508 30.67 -0.37 -30.40
C ASN A 508 31.87 -1.12 -29.73
N LYS A 509 31.99 -1.10 -28.40
CA LYS A 509 33.02 -1.83 -27.66
C LYS A 509 32.41 -3.07 -27.01
N ILE A 510 33.08 -4.22 -27.11
CA ILE A 510 32.68 -5.42 -26.38
C ILE A 510 32.86 -5.18 -24.90
N VAL A 511 31.82 -5.48 -24.12
CA VAL A 511 31.80 -5.29 -22.68
C VAL A 511 31.38 -6.59 -21.97
N PRO A 512 31.77 -6.78 -20.70
CA PRO A 512 31.24 -7.84 -19.85
C PRO A 512 29.69 -7.71 -19.69
N LEU A 513 29.01 -8.85 -19.55
CA LEU A 513 27.54 -8.89 -19.46
C LEU A 513 26.97 -8.29 -18.16
N ASP A 514 27.80 -8.05 -17.15
CA ASP A 514 27.47 -7.40 -15.88
C ASP A 514 27.69 -5.87 -15.90
N THR A 515 28.12 -5.31 -17.03
CA THR A 515 28.35 -3.85 -17.18
C THR A 515 27.05 -3.09 -16.99
N LYS A 516 27.05 -2.10 -16.08
CA LYS A 516 25.88 -1.23 -15.85
C LYS A 516 25.69 -0.25 -17.00
N LEU A 517 24.50 -0.26 -17.59
CA LEU A 517 24.12 0.61 -18.70
C LEU A 517 23.84 2.04 -18.21
N LYS A 518 24.16 3.02 -19.05
CA LYS A 518 23.97 4.46 -18.81
C LYS A 518 23.04 5.06 -19.85
N ASN A 519 22.44 6.20 -19.51
CA ASN A 519 21.65 6.98 -20.48
C ASN A 519 22.47 7.32 -21.72
N GLY A 520 21.90 7.04 -22.90
CA GLY A 520 22.52 7.34 -24.18
C GLY A 520 23.40 6.22 -24.74
N ASP A 521 23.61 5.11 -24.03
CA ASP A 521 24.41 4.00 -24.53
C ASP A 521 23.71 3.32 -25.71
N ILE A 522 24.46 3.03 -26.76
CA ILE A 522 24.01 2.21 -27.90
C ILE A 522 24.41 0.78 -27.62
N VAL A 523 23.44 -0.12 -27.49
CA VAL A 523 23.65 -1.52 -27.08
C VAL A 523 23.31 -2.48 -28.19
N SER A 524 24.27 -3.37 -28.50
CA SER A 524 24.09 -4.46 -29.46
C SER A 524 24.37 -5.81 -28.78
N ILE A 525 23.44 -6.75 -28.91
CA ILE A 525 23.55 -8.08 -28.30
C ILE A 525 24.14 -9.07 -29.32
N ILE A 526 25.10 -9.85 -28.87
CA ILE A 526 25.69 -10.94 -29.63
C ILE A 526 24.97 -12.23 -29.21
N THR A 527 24.30 -12.87 -30.16
CA THR A 527 23.56 -14.12 -29.93
C THR A 527 24.24 -15.31 -30.59
N SER A 528 24.07 -16.50 -30.02
CA SER A 528 24.46 -17.78 -30.61
C SER A 528 23.28 -18.74 -30.68
N LYS A 529 23.25 -19.59 -31.73
CA LYS A 529 22.21 -20.64 -31.82
C LYS A 529 22.29 -21.67 -30.68
N THR A 530 23.49 -21.87 -30.12
CA THR A 530 23.76 -22.79 -28.99
C THR A 530 23.78 -22.08 -27.63
N GLY A 531 23.57 -20.75 -27.62
CA GLY A 531 23.56 -19.97 -26.38
C GLY A 531 22.38 -20.39 -25.50
N LYS A 532 22.64 -20.51 -24.19
CA LYS A 532 21.65 -20.82 -23.15
C LYS A 532 21.85 -19.88 -21.96
N PRO A 533 20.78 -19.50 -21.21
CA PRO A 533 20.91 -18.73 -20.00
C PRO A 533 21.74 -19.47 -18.94
N ARG A 534 22.48 -18.71 -18.13
CA ARG A 534 23.20 -19.23 -16.97
C ARG A 534 22.42 -18.96 -15.70
N TYR A 535 22.51 -19.85 -14.71
CA TYR A 535 21.77 -19.71 -13.46
C TYR A 535 22.20 -18.47 -12.66
N ASP A 536 23.49 -18.13 -12.72
CA ASP A 536 24.07 -16.93 -12.06
C ASP A 536 23.45 -15.62 -12.58
N TRP A 537 22.91 -15.62 -13.81
CA TRP A 537 22.24 -14.42 -14.35
C TRP A 537 21.07 -13.95 -13.51
N ILE A 538 20.36 -14.86 -12.79
CA ILE A 538 19.27 -14.51 -11.90
C ILE A 538 19.71 -13.50 -10.82
N ASN A 539 20.98 -13.62 -10.37
CA ASN A 539 21.53 -12.73 -9.34
C ASN A 539 22.16 -11.46 -9.93
N MET A 540 22.53 -11.48 -11.22
CA MET A 540 23.20 -10.37 -11.89
C MET A 540 22.23 -9.36 -12.47
N VAL A 541 21.10 -9.82 -13.04
CA VAL A 541 20.12 -8.96 -13.71
C VAL A 541 19.41 -8.03 -12.73
N GLY A 542 19.23 -6.78 -13.12
CA GLY A 542 18.56 -5.75 -12.31
C GLY A 542 17.04 -5.74 -12.48
N ALA A 543 16.53 -6.10 -13.67
CA ALA A 543 15.10 -6.06 -13.96
C ALA A 543 14.36 -7.31 -13.46
N ALA A 544 13.20 -7.11 -12.84
CA ALA A 544 12.35 -8.20 -12.36
C ALA A 544 11.82 -9.08 -13.51
N ASP A 545 11.50 -8.47 -14.65
CA ASP A 545 11.07 -9.15 -15.88
C ASP A 545 12.13 -10.11 -16.41
N SER A 546 13.41 -9.69 -16.47
CA SER A 546 14.52 -10.53 -16.85
C SER A 546 14.66 -11.75 -15.93
N LYS A 547 14.55 -11.53 -14.60
CA LYS A 547 14.58 -12.62 -13.61
C LYS A 547 13.47 -13.64 -13.84
N ALA A 548 12.25 -13.16 -14.07
CA ALA A 548 11.09 -14.02 -14.29
C ALA A 548 11.26 -14.86 -15.58
N LYS A 549 11.71 -14.25 -16.67
CA LYS A 549 11.95 -14.94 -17.95
C LYS A 549 13.05 -15.99 -17.85
N ILE A 550 14.15 -15.68 -17.15
CA ILE A 550 15.24 -16.63 -16.89
C ILE A 550 14.73 -17.82 -16.05
N ARG A 551 13.99 -17.56 -14.96
CA ARG A 551 13.39 -18.63 -14.14
C ARG A 551 12.44 -19.50 -14.95
N SER A 552 11.59 -18.87 -15.78
CA SER A 552 10.66 -19.59 -16.66
C SER A 552 11.38 -20.49 -17.67
N TRP A 553 12.53 -20.03 -18.18
CA TRP A 553 13.36 -20.83 -19.09
C TRP A 553 13.91 -22.08 -18.39
N PHE A 554 14.52 -21.94 -17.18
CA PHE A 554 15.00 -23.08 -16.40
C PHE A 554 13.86 -24.02 -15.97
N LYS A 555 12.69 -23.47 -15.68
CA LYS A 555 11.49 -24.28 -15.37
C LYS A 555 11.10 -25.20 -16.56
N LYS A 556 11.23 -24.70 -17.80
CA LYS A 556 10.88 -25.46 -19.01
C LYS A 556 11.96 -26.44 -19.43
N GLU A 557 13.23 -26.01 -19.45
CA GLU A 557 14.36 -26.79 -19.97
C GLU A 557 14.68 -27.99 -19.07
N ASN A 558 14.60 -27.83 -17.76
CA ASN A 558 14.91 -28.88 -16.79
C ASN A 558 13.66 -29.54 -16.22
N ARG A 559 12.54 -29.58 -16.97
CA ARG A 559 11.27 -30.06 -16.46
C ARG A 559 11.37 -31.48 -15.89
N GLU A 560 12.01 -32.40 -16.61
CA GLU A 560 12.17 -33.81 -16.20
C GLU A 560 13.05 -33.93 -14.94
N GLU A 561 14.16 -33.21 -14.89
CA GLU A 561 15.05 -33.18 -13.72
C GLU A 561 14.34 -32.56 -12.50
N ASN A 562 13.57 -31.50 -12.70
CA ASN A 562 12.76 -30.88 -11.65
C ASN A 562 11.65 -31.79 -11.13
N ILE A 563 11.00 -32.56 -12.00
CA ILE A 563 10.01 -33.59 -11.61
C ILE A 563 10.69 -34.64 -10.72
N SER A 564 11.85 -35.17 -11.13
CA SER A 564 12.58 -36.16 -10.38
C SER A 564 13.03 -35.63 -9.01
N ARG A 565 13.62 -34.43 -8.94
CA ARG A 565 14.02 -33.74 -7.69
C ARG A 565 12.82 -33.47 -6.80
N GLY A 566 11.71 -33.02 -7.36
CA GLY A 566 10.48 -32.74 -6.61
C GLY A 566 9.88 -33.99 -6.00
N GLN A 567 9.86 -35.09 -6.74
CA GLN A 567 9.40 -36.37 -6.26
C GLN A 567 10.29 -36.90 -5.14
N GLU A 568 11.61 -36.83 -5.30
CA GLU A 568 12.58 -37.24 -4.27
C GLU A 568 12.43 -36.42 -2.99
N ALA A 569 12.30 -35.08 -3.11
CA ALA A 569 12.15 -34.19 -1.96
C ALA A 569 10.82 -34.46 -1.20
N LEU A 570 9.73 -34.76 -1.92
CA LEU A 570 8.45 -35.13 -1.30
C LEU A 570 8.54 -36.50 -0.62
N LEU A 571 9.23 -37.47 -1.23
CA LEU A 571 9.49 -38.79 -0.60
C LEU A 571 10.26 -38.65 0.70
N GLN A 572 11.36 -37.91 0.69
CA GLN A 572 12.20 -37.70 1.88
C GLN A 572 11.42 -37.02 3.02
N GLU A 573 10.59 -36.02 2.70
CA GLU A 573 9.78 -35.34 3.73
C GLU A 573 8.64 -36.22 4.24
N CYS A 574 8.06 -37.07 3.40
CA CYS A 574 7.06 -38.06 3.83
C CYS A 574 7.67 -39.10 4.78
N ASP A 575 8.84 -39.63 4.43
CA ASP A 575 9.58 -40.58 5.29
C ASP A 575 9.99 -39.94 6.63
N ARG A 576 10.42 -38.67 6.60
CA ARG A 576 10.72 -37.89 7.80
C ARG A 576 9.51 -37.75 8.75
N LEU A 577 8.31 -37.64 8.17
CA LEU A 577 7.06 -37.53 8.93
C LEU A 577 6.42 -38.87 9.26
N GLY A 578 7.02 -40.01 8.84
CA GLY A 578 6.57 -41.36 9.12
C GLY A 578 5.37 -41.83 8.29
N TYR A 579 5.19 -41.27 7.08
CA TYR A 579 4.11 -41.63 6.16
C TYR A 579 4.68 -42.32 4.92
N GLU A 580 4.10 -43.47 4.56
CA GLU A 580 4.44 -44.14 3.31
C GLU A 580 3.85 -43.41 2.09
N TRP A 581 4.73 -42.99 1.17
CA TRP A 581 4.36 -42.26 -0.05
C TRP A 581 3.21 -42.92 -0.82
N LYS A 582 3.28 -44.23 -1.05
CA LYS A 582 2.25 -44.97 -1.80
C LYS A 582 0.88 -44.92 -1.15
N LYS A 583 0.78 -44.81 0.16
CA LYS A 583 -0.48 -44.72 0.90
C LYS A 583 -1.10 -43.35 0.83
N ILE A 584 -0.29 -42.31 0.97
CA ILE A 584 -0.79 -40.91 0.97
C ILE A 584 -1.08 -40.37 -0.42
N THR A 585 -0.48 -40.92 -1.49
CA THR A 585 -0.75 -40.55 -2.90
C THR A 585 -1.78 -41.44 -3.60
N SER A 586 -2.26 -42.53 -2.94
CA SER A 586 -3.28 -43.43 -3.51
C SER A 586 -4.53 -42.66 -3.92
N LYS A 587 -5.27 -43.19 -4.93
CA LYS A 587 -6.58 -42.68 -5.42
C LYS A 587 -6.52 -41.23 -5.94
N ASN A 588 -5.47 -40.89 -6.72
CA ASN A 588 -5.32 -39.58 -7.39
C ASN A 588 -5.31 -38.36 -6.44
N LYS A 589 -4.84 -38.54 -5.21
CA LYS A 589 -4.74 -37.45 -4.24
C LYS A 589 -3.70 -36.40 -4.64
N LEU A 590 -2.64 -36.84 -5.33
CA LEU A 590 -1.61 -35.92 -5.83
C LEU A 590 -2.21 -34.93 -6.85
N GLY A 591 -3.10 -35.40 -7.74
CA GLY A 591 -3.83 -34.56 -8.67
C GLY A 591 -4.82 -33.60 -7.99
N ALA A 592 -5.46 -34.03 -6.89
CA ALA A 592 -6.31 -33.15 -6.10
C ALA A 592 -5.49 -32.06 -5.38
N VAL A 593 -4.31 -32.40 -4.89
CA VAL A 593 -3.37 -31.42 -4.29
C VAL A 593 -2.81 -30.51 -5.36
N ALA A 594 -2.46 -30.99 -6.56
CA ALA A 594 -2.00 -30.18 -7.67
C ALA A 594 -3.00 -29.07 -8.01
N LYS A 595 -4.30 -29.39 -8.09
CA LYS A 595 -5.37 -28.40 -8.30
C LYS A 595 -5.46 -27.35 -7.19
N SER A 596 -5.22 -27.75 -5.93
CA SER A 596 -5.24 -26.80 -4.81
C SER A 596 -4.06 -25.81 -4.81
N PHE A 597 -3.01 -26.13 -5.55
CA PHE A 597 -1.85 -25.26 -5.79
C PHE A 597 -1.85 -24.65 -7.21
N ASN A 598 -3.01 -24.62 -7.88
CA ASN A 598 -3.18 -24.10 -9.26
C ASN A 598 -2.25 -24.75 -10.30
N CYS A 599 -1.86 -26.01 -10.10
CA CYS A 599 -1.12 -26.78 -11.07
C CYS A 599 -2.08 -27.59 -11.95
N ALA A 600 -1.87 -27.58 -13.28
CA ALA A 600 -2.74 -28.26 -14.23
C ALA A 600 -2.63 -29.79 -14.16
N ALA A 601 -1.42 -30.31 -13.87
CA ALA A 601 -1.11 -31.72 -13.77
C ALA A 601 -0.26 -32.04 -12.53
N GLU A 602 -0.19 -33.32 -12.15
CA GLU A 602 0.67 -33.82 -11.07
C GLU A 602 2.16 -33.53 -11.34
N GLU A 603 2.57 -33.71 -12.60
CA GLU A 603 3.93 -33.40 -13.02
C GLU A 603 4.29 -31.92 -12.85
N ASP A 604 3.33 -31.00 -13.04
CA ASP A 604 3.56 -29.56 -12.85
C ASP A 604 3.75 -29.24 -11.36
N LEU A 605 3.04 -29.94 -10.46
CA LEU A 605 3.25 -29.84 -9.02
C LEU A 605 4.64 -30.36 -8.63
N LEU A 606 5.03 -31.54 -9.14
CA LEU A 606 6.34 -32.14 -8.88
C LEU A 606 7.47 -31.23 -9.40
N ALA A 607 7.34 -30.72 -10.62
CA ALA A 607 8.29 -29.76 -11.16
C ALA A 607 8.36 -28.49 -10.33
N ALA A 608 7.21 -27.97 -9.86
CA ALA A 608 7.13 -26.77 -9.02
C ALA A 608 7.83 -26.96 -7.68
N VAL A 609 7.71 -28.14 -7.08
CA VAL A 609 8.47 -28.51 -5.88
C VAL A 609 9.96 -28.62 -6.17
N GLY A 610 10.34 -29.24 -7.28
CA GLY A 610 11.74 -29.49 -7.65
C GLY A 610 12.57 -28.23 -7.90
N TYR A 611 11.96 -27.17 -8.48
CA TYR A 611 12.65 -25.87 -8.63
C TYR A 611 12.41 -24.91 -7.45
N GLY A 612 11.72 -25.36 -6.36
CA GLY A 612 11.51 -24.57 -5.16
C GLY A 612 10.39 -23.53 -5.25
N GLY A 613 9.53 -23.61 -6.27
CA GLY A 613 8.36 -22.71 -6.42
C GLY A 613 7.23 -23.01 -5.45
N ILE A 614 7.12 -24.25 -4.97
CA ILE A 614 6.17 -24.68 -3.94
C ILE A 614 6.94 -25.37 -2.83
N ALA A 615 6.68 -24.99 -1.59
CA ALA A 615 7.37 -25.58 -0.44
C ALA A 615 6.95 -27.05 -0.24
N VAL A 616 7.95 -27.96 -0.17
CA VAL A 616 7.78 -29.40 0.07
C VAL A 616 6.81 -29.67 1.21
N LYS A 617 7.02 -28.99 2.34
CA LYS A 617 6.25 -29.12 3.56
C LYS A 617 4.76 -28.83 3.39
N SER A 618 4.42 -27.83 2.58
CA SER A 618 3.03 -27.45 2.31
C SER A 618 2.28 -28.52 1.51
N VAL A 619 2.96 -29.12 0.53
CA VAL A 619 2.39 -30.20 -0.30
C VAL A 619 2.16 -31.45 0.53
N VAL A 620 3.16 -31.86 1.33
CA VAL A 620 3.08 -33.06 2.19
C VAL A 620 1.99 -32.90 3.25
N MET A 621 1.88 -31.74 3.89
CA MET A 621 0.81 -31.47 4.86
C MET A 621 -0.58 -31.55 4.24
N LYS A 622 -0.74 -31.06 3.01
CA LYS A 622 -2.01 -31.14 2.30
C LYS A 622 -2.36 -32.57 1.88
N LEU A 623 -1.37 -33.37 1.46
CA LEU A 623 -1.54 -34.80 1.20
C LEU A 623 -1.97 -35.56 2.46
N ILE A 624 -1.34 -35.29 3.60
CA ILE A 624 -1.68 -35.89 4.89
C ILE A 624 -3.09 -35.50 5.34
N GLU A 625 -3.50 -34.24 5.12
CA GLU A 625 -4.86 -33.77 5.41
C GLU A 625 -5.92 -34.60 4.63
N LEU A 626 -5.70 -34.76 3.33
CA LEU A 626 -6.60 -35.56 2.47
C LEU A 626 -6.62 -37.03 2.85
N TYR A 627 -5.45 -37.61 3.18
CA TYR A 627 -5.34 -38.98 3.65
C TYR A 627 -6.08 -39.21 4.97
N LYS A 628 -5.93 -38.31 5.95
CA LYS A 628 -6.67 -38.39 7.22
C LYS A 628 -8.18 -38.24 7.02
N LYS A 629 -8.62 -37.39 6.13
CA LYS A 629 -10.02 -37.18 5.81
C LYS A 629 -10.66 -38.47 5.21
N GLU A 630 -9.91 -39.17 4.36
CA GLU A 630 -10.34 -40.43 3.78
C GLU A 630 -10.41 -41.58 4.82
N LEU A 631 -9.40 -41.72 5.66
CA LEU A 631 -9.38 -42.68 6.77
C LEU A 631 -10.55 -42.47 7.73
N ASN A 632 -10.93 -41.21 7.98
CA ASN A 632 -12.11 -40.92 8.80
C ASN A 632 -13.43 -41.24 8.07
N THR A 633 -13.45 -41.09 6.75
CA THR A 633 -14.63 -41.47 5.93
C THR A 633 -14.77 -42.99 5.83
N GLU A 634 -13.66 -43.72 5.65
CA GLU A 634 -13.67 -45.20 5.65
C GLU A 634 -14.02 -45.79 7.00
N LYS A 635 -13.51 -45.20 8.10
CA LYS A 635 -13.93 -45.58 9.47
C LYS A 635 -15.41 -45.30 9.73
N SER A 636 -15.95 -44.18 9.21
CA SER A 636 -17.36 -43.84 9.33
C SER A 636 -18.26 -44.76 8.48
N THR A 637 -17.77 -45.23 7.33
CA THR A 637 -18.51 -46.16 6.46
C THR A 637 -18.47 -47.57 7.04
N ALA A 638 -17.34 -48.03 7.57
CA ALA A 638 -17.23 -49.31 8.27
C ALA A 638 -18.05 -49.33 9.59
N GLN A 639 -18.12 -48.22 10.30
CA GLN A 639 -18.97 -48.05 11.47
C GLN A 639 -20.47 -47.94 11.11
N LYS A 640 -20.80 -47.36 9.95
CA LYS A 640 -22.19 -47.35 9.47
C LYS A 640 -22.69 -48.73 9.11
N THR A 641 -21.86 -49.63 8.56
CA THR A 641 -22.22 -51.02 8.25
C THR A 641 -22.31 -51.85 9.54
N ALA A 642 -21.45 -51.65 10.53
CA ALA A 642 -21.52 -52.28 11.84
C ALA A 642 -22.69 -51.74 12.70
N LYS A 643 -23.02 -50.46 12.61
CA LYS A 643 -24.14 -49.79 13.31
C LYS A 643 -25.50 -50.11 12.73
N ALA A 644 -25.59 -50.56 11.48
CA ALA A 644 -26.85 -51.04 10.91
C ALA A 644 -27.33 -52.37 11.55
N LEU A 645 -26.45 -53.10 12.21
CA LEU A 645 -26.74 -54.32 12.97
C LEU A 645 -26.99 -54.08 14.48
N GLU A 646 -26.63 -52.88 15.02
CA GLU A 646 -26.74 -52.60 16.46
C GLU A 646 -27.79 -51.54 16.83
N ASN A 647 -28.48 -50.95 15.87
CA ASN A 647 -29.44 -49.86 16.06
C ASN A 647 -30.82 -50.29 16.54
N LEU A 648 -30.88 -51.17 17.56
CA LEU A 648 -32.10 -51.41 18.34
C LEU A 648 -31.97 -51.08 19.83
N LYS A 649 -30.94 -50.35 20.28
CA LYS A 649 -30.94 -49.82 21.66
C LYS A 649 -30.14 -48.51 21.80
N MET A 650 -30.87 -47.46 22.15
CA MET A 650 -30.49 -46.24 22.91
C MET A 650 -29.57 -45.18 22.28
N ARG A 651 -30.21 -44.09 21.94
CA ARG A 651 -29.59 -42.76 21.64
C ARG A 651 -29.01 -42.08 22.88
N SER A 652 -27.73 -41.70 22.84
CA SER A 652 -27.22 -40.52 23.52
C SER A 652 -26.14 -39.95 22.62
N VAL A 653 -26.29 -38.68 22.19
CA VAL A 653 -25.44 -37.99 21.25
C VAL A 653 -24.32 -37.23 22.03
N LYS A 654 -23.06 -37.45 21.69
CA LYS A 654 -21.91 -36.66 22.14
C LYS A 654 -21.34 -35.88 20.94
N THR A 655 -21.31 -34.59 21.03
CA THR A 655 -20.67 -33.68 20.03
C THR A 655 -19.29 -33.29 20.48
N HIS A 656 -18.32 -33.44 19.59
CA HIS A 656 -16.90 -33.07 19.83
C HIS A 656 -16.63 -31.62 19.43
N SER A 657 -16.01 -30.84 20.31
CA SER A 657 -15.51 -29.51 20.01
C SER A 657 -13.97 -29.52 19.78
N SER A 658 -13.47 -28.61 18.96
CA SER A 658 -12.04 -28.44 18.64
C SER A 658 -11.18 -28.03 19.85
N SER A 659 -11.79 -27.73 21.00
CA SER A 659 -11.15 -27.26 22.23
C SER A 659 -10.97 -28.33 23.30
N GLY A 660 -11.37 -29.60 23.02
CA GLY A 660 -11.24 -30.70 23.97
C GLY A 660 -12.18 -30.61 25.18
N VAL A 661 -13.26 -29.85 25.07
CA VAL A 661 -14.27 -29.69 26.12
C VAL A 661 -15.64 -30.12 25.59
N LEU A 662 -16.34 -30.96 26.35
CA LEU A 662 -17.69 -31.41 26.07
C LEU A 662 -18.71 -30.51 26.78
N VAL A 663 -19.71 -30.04 26.06
CA VAL A 663 -20.81 -29.24 26.56
C VAL A 663 -22.03 -30.15 26.69
N ARG A 664 -22.65 -30.21 27.87
CA ARG A 664 -23.84 -31.04 28.08
C ARG A 664 -25.09 -30.26 27.67
N GLY A 665 -25.82 -30.72 26.67
CA GLY A 665 -27.20 -30.31 26.37
C GLY A 665 -27.47 -29.59 25.06
N GLU A 666 -26.46 -29.06 24.32
CA GLU A 666 -26.70 -28.42 23.03
C GLU A 666 -25.62 -28.75 22.00
N GLU A 667 -26.04 -28.99 20.76
CA GLU A 667 -25.18 -29.32 19.63
C GLU A 667 -24.69 -28.03 18.93
N GLY A 668 -23.38 -27.96 18.58
CA GLY A 668 -22.88 -26.93 17.69
C GLY A 668 -22.38 -25.64 18.35
N LEU A 669 -22.30 -25.57 19.66
CA LEU A 669 -21.78 -24.39 20.35
C LEU A 669 -20.26 -24.28 20.21
N VAL A 670 -19.78 -23.09 19.81
CA VAL A 670 -18.36 -22.78 19.78
C VAL A 670 -17.86 -22.59 21.20
N VAL A 671 -16.82 -23.37 21.60
CA VAL A 671 -16.23 -23.33 22.95
C VAL A 671 -14.92 -22.56 22.93
N HIS A 672 -14.76 -21.63 23.88
CA HIS A 672 -13.54 -20.87 24.08
C HIS A 672 -13.01 -21.02 25.51
N LEU A 673 -11.74 -21.37 25.66
CA LEU A 673 -11.08 -21.36 26.97
C LEU A 673 -10.80 -19.92 27.40
N ALA A 674 -11.20 -19.58 28.64
CA ALA A 674 -11.07 -18.22 29.15
C ALA A 674 -9.60 -17.86 29.44
N LYS A 675 -9.15 -16.73 28.92
CA LYS A 675 -7.76 -16.25 29.09
C LYS A 675 -7.40 -15.85 30.52
N CYS A 676 -8.38 -15.51 31.36
CA CYS A 676 -8.15 -15.09 32.76
C CYS A 676 -7.67 -16.21 33.68
N CYS A 677 -8.00 -17.47 33.38
CA CYS A 677 -7.62 -18.63 34.20
C CYS A 677 -6.93 -19.74 33.41
N ASN A 678 -6.95 -19.68 32.08
CA ASN A 678 -6.32 -20.64 31.17
C ASN A 678 -6.52 -22.10 31.60
N PRO A 679 -7.78 -22.62 31.64
CA PRO A 679 -8.07 -23.96 32.11
C PRO A 679 -7.35 -25.02 31.25
N VAL A 680 -6.84 -26.07 31.90
CA VAL A 680 -6.18 -27.21 31.27
C VAL A 680 -6.84 -28.53 31.67
N PRO A 681 -6.70 -29.62 30.87
CA PRO A 681 -7.25 -30.90 31.25
C PRO A 681 -6.77 -31.34 32.65
N GLY A 682 -7.76 -31.68 33.51
CA GLY A 682 -7.56 -31.96 34.91
C GLY A 682 -8.03 -30.84 35.84
N ASP A 683 -8.14 -29.58 35.37
CA ASP A 683 -8.81 -28.53 36.17
C ASP A 683 -10.34 -28.80 36.22
N LYS A 684 -10.97 -28.47 37.37
CA LYS A 684 -12.45 -28.41 37.44
C LYS A 684 -12.93 -27.18 36.66
N ILE A 685 -13.83 -27.37 35.69
CA ILE A 685 -14.27 -26.33 34.77
C ILE A 685 -15.76 -26.06 34.85
N VAL A 686 -16.14 -24.82 34.52
CA VAL A 686 -17.54 -24.37 34.37
C VAL A 686 -17.67 -23.59 33.06
N GLY A 687 -18.80 -23.76 32.38
CA GLY A 687 -19.07 -23.03 31.13
C GLY A 687 -20.06 -21.88 31.33
N PHE A 688 -19.85 -20.79 30.61
CA PHE A 688 -20.79 -19.66 30.53
C PHE A 688 -21.19 -19.40 29.09
N VAL A 689 -22.48 -19.33 28.81
CA VAL A 689 -23.03 -18.97 27.50
C VAL A 689 -22.87 -17.45 27.29
N THR A 690 -22.05 -17.05 26.33
CA THR A 690 -21.82 -15.64 25.98
C THR A 690 -22.79 -15.17 24.90
N ARG A 691 -23.14 -13.88 24.88
CA ARG A 691 -23.98 -13.29 23.82
C ARG A 691 -23.19 -13.23 22.52
N GLY A 692 -23.48 -14.17 21.59
CA GLY A 692 -22.93 -14.19 20.23
C GLY A 692 -21.50 -14.76 20.05
N ARG A 693 -20.85 -15.30 21.12
CA ARG A 693 -19.48 -15.88 21.03
C ARG A 693 -19.37 -17.33 21.50
N GLY A 694 -20.49 -18.03 21.69
CA GLY A 694 -20.50 -19.41 22.20
C GLY A 694 -20.26 -19.52 23.70
N VAL A 695 -19.67 -20.63 24.15
CA VAL A 695 -19.45 -20.95 25.56
C VAL A 695 -18.04 -20.60 25.97
N SER A 696 -17.90 -19.74 27.00
CA SER A 696 -16.62 -19.44 27.64
C SER A 696 -16.38 -20.38 28.82
N VAL A 697 -15.31 -21.16 28.80
CA VAL A 697 -14.97 -22.15 29.82
C VAL A 697 -13.92 -21.57 30.77
N HIS A 698 -14.24 -21.55 32.06
CA HIS A 698 -13.36 -21.09 33.14
C HIS A 698 -13.03 -22.22 34.12
N CYS A 699 -11.96 -22.07 34.89
CA CYS A 699 -11.76 -22.91 36.07
C CYS A 699 -12.86 -22.59 37.09
N ALA A 700 -13.36 -23.60 37.80
CA ALA A 700 -14.42 -23.44 38.82
C ALA A 700 -14.06 -22.50 39.97
N ASP A 701 -12.77 -22.36 40.26
CA ASP A 701 -12.19 -21.48 41.29
C ASP A 701 -11.77 -20.09 40.76
N CYS A 702 -12.06 -19.77 39.50
CA CYS A 702 -11.72 -18.48 38.90
C CYS A 702 -12.59 -17.34 39.51
N PRO A 703 -12.00 -16.23 39.97
CA PRO A 703 -12.76 -15.09 40.49
C PRO A 703 -13.84 -14.57 39.54
N ASN A 704 -13.57 -14.59 38.25
CA ASN A 704 -14.55 -14.19 37.22
C ASN A 704 -15.68 -15.21 37.09
N ALA A 705 -15.46 -16.47 37.40
CA ALA A 705 -16.51 -17.49 37.38
C ALA A 705 -17.36 -17.45 38.68
N ILE A 706 -16.71 -17.18 39.80
CA ILE A 706 -17.39 -17.12 41.13
C ILE A 706 -18.28 -15.88 41.23
N ASN A 707 -17.83 -14.72 40.70
CA ASN A 707 -18.53 -13.42 40.80
C ASN A 707 -19.50 -13.17 39.64
N PHE A 708 -19.83 -14.18 38.82
CA PHE A 708 -20.81 -13.99 37.76
C PHE A 708 -22.24 -13.81 38.29
N SER A 709 -22.82 -12.69 37.95
CA SER A 709 -24.16 -12.28 38.50
C SER A 709 -25.35 -13.02 37.87
N ASP A 710 -25.12 -13.70 36.72
CA ASP A 710 -26.19 -14.31 35.90
C ASP A 710 -26.04 -15.84 35.90
N LYS A 711 -26.54 -16.49 36.96
CA LYS A 711 -26.41 -17.95 37.13
C LYS A 711 -27.17 -18.79 36.09
N ASP A 712 -28.17 -18.21 35.43
CA ASP A 712 -29.01 -18.89 34.44
C ASP A 712 -28.25 -19.16 33.11
N ARG A 713 -27.08 -18.60 32.98
CA ARG A 713 -26.19 -18.79 31.80
C ARG A 713 -25.03 -19.77 32.06
N MET A 714 -25.03 -20.41 33.21
CA MET A 714 -24.06 -21.45 33.52
C MET A 714 -24.47 -22.73 32.83
N ILE A 715 -23.52 -23.43 32.22
CA ILE A 715 -23.73 -24.69 31.55
C ILE A 715 -22.67 -25.71 32.02
N ASP A 716 -23.08 -26.96 32.20
CA ASP A 716 -22.16 -28.01 32.60
C ASP A 716 -21.23 -28.40 31.44
N VAL A 717 -19.95 -28.34 31.72
CA VAL A 717 -18.88 -28.70 30.78
C VAL A 717 -17.92 -29.70 31.42
N SER A 718 -17.39 -30.60 30.62
CA SER A 718 -16.40 -31.58 31.06
C SER A 718 -15.28 -31.72 30.04
N TRP A 719 -14.09 -32.11 30.50
CA TRP A 719 -12.97 -32.45 29.61
C TRP A 719 -13.24 -33.75 28.85
N GLU A 720 -12.78 -33.82 27.63
CA GLU A 720 -12.79 -35.01 26.81
C GLU A 720 -11.66 -35.94 27.19
N GLU A 721 -11.88 -37.24 27.35
CA GLU A 721 -10.89 -38.19 27.92
C GLU A 721 -9.64 -38.44 27.05
N GLN A 722 -9.56 -37.98 25.81
CA GLN A 722 -8.40 -38.08 24.94
C GLN A 722 -8.25 -36.83 24.06
N THR A 723 -7.66 -35.79 24.58
CA THR A 723 -7.22 -34.65 23.78
C THR A 723 -5.73 -34.75 23.46
N GLY A 724 -5.40 -35.01 22.19
CA GLY A 724 -4.01 -34.91 21.69
C GLY A 724 -3.53 -33.46 21.57
N SER A 725 -4.22 -32.50 22.18
CA SER A 725 -3.97 -31.06 22.13
C SER A 725 -2.98 -30.66 23.20
N SER A 726 -2.05 -29.74 22.90
CA SER A 726 -1.18 -29.13 23.89
C SER A 726 -1.74 -27.76 24.32
N PHE A 727 -1.61 -27.45 25.61
CA PHE A 727 -2.13 -26.24 26.25
C PHE A 727 -0.98 -25.35 26.72
N LEU A 728 -1.03 -24.07 26.42
CA LEU A 728 -0.01 -23.10 26.84
C LEU A 728 -0.30 -22.64 28.27
N VAL A 729 0.64 -22.85 29.17
CA VAL A 729 0.58 -22.41 30.57
C VAL A 729 1.79 -21.56 30.89
N THR A 730 1.59 -20.47 31.66
CA THR A 730 2.68 -19.66 32.19
C THR A 730 2.96 -20.05 33.62
N ILE A 731 4.21 -20.37 33.92
CA ILE A 731 4.70 -20.59 35.29
C ILE A 731 5.61 -19.44 35.71
N GLU A 732 5.52 -19.01 36.93
CA GLU A 732 6.40 -18.06 37.58
C GLU A 732 7.38 -18.81 38.48
N VAL A 733 8.67 -18.58 38.27
CA VAL A 733 9.76 -19.13 39.09
C VAL A 733 10.42 -17.97 39.82
N ILE A 734 10.40 -17.99 41.12
CA ILE A 734 11.09 -17.03 42.00
C ILE A 734 12.34 -17.71 42.57
N SER A 735 13.49 -17.08 42.40
CA SER A 735 14.79 -17.66 42.77
C SER A 735 15.78 -16.58 43.16
N TYR A 736 16.87 -16.96 43.90
CA TYR A 736 18.02 -16.07 44.04
C TYR A 736 18.78 -15.98 42.71
N ASP A 737 19.10 -14.76 42.31
CA ASP A 737 19.86 -14.57 41.06
C ASP A 737 21.26 -15.14 41.19
N ARG A 738 21.67 -15.97 40.21
CA ARG A 738 23.01 -16.53 40.08
C ARG A 738 23.36 -16.85 38.65
N THR A 739 24.65 -16.80 38.36
CA THR A 739 25.16 -17.18 37.04
C THR A 739 24.73 -18.59 36.67
N GLY A 740 24.16 -18.80 35.49
CA GLY A 740 23.74 -20.09 34.96
C GLY A 740 22.36 -20.58 35.39
N LEU A 741 21.62 -19.87 36.26
CA LEU A 741 20.32 -20.30 36.75
C LEU A 741 19.30 -20.54 35.60
N MET A 742 19.22 -19.63 34.63
CA MET A 742 18.34 -19.80 33.48
C MET A 742 18.74 -21.01 32.62
N ALA A 743 20.03 -21.25 32.47
CA ALA A 743 20.55 -22.42 31.77
C ALA A 743 20.13 -23.73 32.46
N ASP A 744 20.21 -23.79 33.78
CA ASP A 744 19.81 -24.96 34.55
C ASP A 744 18.31 -25.25 34.44
N ILE A 745 17.46 -24.17 34.45
CA ILE A 745 16.01 -24.30 34.27
C ILE A 745 15.67 -24.77 32.87
N LEU A 746 16.30 -24.17 31.83
CA LEU A 746 16.09 -24.57 30.45
C LEU A 746 16.60 -25.98 30.16
N ALA A 747 17.71 -26.40 30.77
CA ALA A 747 18.23 -27.76 30.68
C ALA A 747 17.24 -28.77 31.28
N ALA A 748 16.66 -28.48 32.46
CA ALA A 748 15.63 -29.32 33.06
C ALA A 748 14.38 -29.45 32.20
N LEU A 749 13.94 -28.35 31.53
CA LEU A 749 12.81 -28.39 30.61
C LEU A 749 13.15 -29.15 29.33
N THR A 750 14.36 -29.03 28.82
CA THR A 750 14.86 -29.76 27.65
C THR A 750 14.96 -31.27 27.91
N GLU A 751 15.45 -31.67 29.10
CA GLU A 751 15.45 -33.07 29.54
C GLU A 751 14.07 -33.71 29.54
N LEU A 752 13.04 -32.90 29.88
CA LEU A 752 11.63 -33.30 29.83
C LEU A 752 11.02 -33.19 28.44
N LYS A 753 11.80 -32.86 27.41
CA LYS A 753 11.34 -32.63 26.02
C LYS A 753 10.21 -31.60 25.93
N MET A 754 10.25 -30.56 26.75
CA MET A 754 9.23 -29.52 26.81
C MET A 754 9.62 -28.35 25.92
N SER A 755 8.61 -27.82 25.19
CA SER A 755 8.78 -26.63 24.37
C SER A 755 8.48 -25.38 25.19
N VAL A 756 9.44 -24.46 25.27
CA VAL A 756 9.28 -23.15 25.90
C VAL A 756 8.89 -22.16 24.80
N SER A 757 7.71 -21.54 24.92
CA SER A 757 7.17 -20.60 23.95
C SER A 757 7.52 -19.14 24.27
N ALA A 758 7.75 -18.82 25.55
CA ALA A 758 8.12 -17.50 26.02
C ALA A 758 8.94 -17.59 27.29
N ALA A 759 9.91 -16.70 27.47
CA ALA A 759 10.68 -16.58 28.72
C ALA A 759 10.90 -15.07 28.98
N ASN A 760 10.47 -14.60 30.13
CA ASN A 760 10.70 -13.24 30.60
C ASN A 760 11.38 -13.31 31.99
N VAL A 761 12.44 -12.55 32.15
CA VAL A 761 13.22 -12.55 33.42
C VAL A 761 13.33 -11.12 33.89
N LYS A 762 13.01 -10.91 35.17
CA LYS A 762 13.21 -9.63 35.88
C LYS A 762 13.98 -9.91 37.17
N VAL A 763 14.98 -9.13 37.43
CA VAL A 763 15.74 -9.19 38.73
C VAL A 763 15.28 -7.98 39.54
N ASP A 764 14.84 -8.25 40.77
CA ASP A 764 14.42 -7.24 41.73
C ASP A 764 15.68 -6.64 42.43
N ASN A 765 15.53 -5.47 43.03
CA ASN A 765 16.56 -4.75 43.75
C ASN A 765 17.13 -5.55 44.95
N ASN A 766 16.48 -6.60 45.36
CA ASN A 766 16.90 -7.51 46.45
C ASN A 766 17.67 -8.74 45.95
N GLY A 767 18.06 -8.80 44.68
CA GLY A 767 18.76 -9.92 44.07
C GLY A 767 17.90 -11.17 43.86
N MET A 768 16.57 -10.99 43.83
CA MET A 768 15.63 -12.06 43.51
C MET A 768 15.29 -12.03 42.02
N ALA A 769 15.49 -13.12 41.30
CA ALA A 769 15.07 -13.29 39.91
C ALA A 769 13.65 -13.85 39.85
N ILE A 770 12.77 -13.13 39.18
CA ILE A 770 11.40 -13.54 38.87
C ILE A 770 11.38 -13.91 37.37
N MET A 771 11.09 -15.16 37.07
CA MET A 771 11.08 -15.70 35.73
C MET A 771 9.68 -16.17 35.36
N GLU A 772 9.13 -15.64 34.27
CA GLU A 772 7.87 -16.08 33.68
C GLU A 772 8.16 -16.97 32.47
N LEU A 773 7.79 -18.24 32.52
CA LEU A 773 8.04 -19.20 31.45
C LEU A 773 6.72 -19.71 30.87
N GLY A 774 6.51 -19.52 29.59
CA GLY A 774 5.40 -20.09 28.82
C GLY A 774 5.77 -21.48 28.33
N ILE A 775 5.12 -22.52 28.84
CA ILE A 775 5.37 -23.92 28.48
C ILE A 775 4.12 -24.59 27.91
N GLN A 776 4.31 -25.53 27.00
CA GLN A 776 3.21 -26.33 26.43
C GLN A 776 3.09 -27.64 27.17
N ILE A 777 1.92 -27.92 27.72
CA ILE A 777 1.61 -29.13 28.50
C ILE A 777 0.38 -29.85 27.94
N LYS A 778 0.21 -31.11 28.31
CA LYS A 778 -0.95 -31.93 27.91
C LYS A 778 -2.05 -31.91 28.98
N ASP A 779 -1.66 -31.95 30.25
CA ASP A 779 -2.56 -32.04 31.39
C ASP A 779 -1.93 -31.46 32.68
N LEU A 780 -2.76 -31.37 33.73
CA LEU A 780 -2.35 -30.86 35.03
C LEU A 780 -1.27 -31.73 35.71
N GLN A 781 -1.28 -33.07 35.51
CA GLN A 781 -0.27 -33.97 36.13
C GLN A 781 1.14 -33.68 35.56
N GLN A 782 1.22 -33.43 34.25
CA GLN A 782 2.47 -33.03 33.61
C GLN A 782 2.95 -31.67 34.12
N LEU A 783 2.07 -30.72 34.37
CA LEU A 783 2.41 -29.43 34.94
C LEU A 783 3.01 -29.57 36.33
N ASP A 784 2.37 -30.35 37.21
CA ASP A 784 2.83 -30.58 38.58
C ASP A 784 4.21 -31.27 38.62
N TYR A 785 4.41 -32.20 37.69
CA TYR A 785 5.72 -32.86 37.58
C TYR A 785 6.81 -31.87 37.16
N ILE A 786 6.54 -31.02 36.19
CA ILE A 786 7.48 -29.98 35.72
C ILE A 786 7.80 -29.01 36.88
N MET A 787 6.77 -28.49 37.56
CA MET A 787 6.97 -27.57 38.68
C MET A 787 7.77 -28.19 39.79
N THR A 788 7.59 -29.48 40.10
CA THR A 788 8.35 -30.22 41.11
C THR A 788 9.81 -30.40 40.70
N LYS A 789 10.11 -30.66 39.43
CA LYS A 789 11.49 -30.75 38.92
C LYS A 789 12.21 -29.41 39.02
N ILE A 790 11.54 -28.30 38.62
CA ILE A 790 12.13 -26.95 38.70
C ILE A 790 12.38 -26.53 40.16
N ARG A 791 11.47 -26.86 41.11
CA ARG A 791 11.68 -26.57 42.56
C ARG A 791 12.93 -27.22 43.15
N ARG A 792 13.41 -28.33 42.58
CA ARG A 792 14.61 -29.02 43.04
C ARG A 792 15.92 -28.39 42.57
N ILE A 793 15.86 -27.40 41.69
CA ILE A 793 17.03 -26.68 41.19
C ILE A 793 17.56 -25.78 42.32
N LYS A 794 18.83 -25.84 42.58
CA LYS A 794 19.49 -25.08 43.65
C LYS A 794 19.30 -23.56 43.41
N GLY A 795 18.73 -22.87 44.39
CA GLY A 795 18.45 -21.42 44.30
C GLY A 795 17.01 -21.08 43.96
N VAL A 796 16.18 -22.01 43.52
CA VAL A 796 14.74 -21.79 43.28
C VAL A 796 14.01 -21.76 44.62
N HIS A 797 13.32 -20.65 44.91
CA HIS A 797 12.57 -20.45 46.13
C HIS A 797 11.11 -20.92 45.99
N SER A 798 10.47 -20.58 44.90
CA SER A 798 9.08 -20.99 44.61
C SER A 798 8.83 -21.12 43.13
N VAL A 799 7.90 -22.03 42.78
CA VAL A 799 7.37 -22.20 41.42
C VAL A 799 5.86 -22.24 41.53
N ARG A 800 5.16 -21.38 40.78
CA ARG A 800 3.72 -21.33 40.78
C ARG A 800 3.16 -21.13 39.36
N ARG A 801 1.97 -21.68 39.14
CA ARG A 801 1.24 -21.41 37.89
C ARG A 801 0.68 -19.99 37.96
N MET A 802 0.98 -19.18 36.94
CA MET A 802 0.37 -17.86 36.82
C MET A 802 -1.06 -18.01 36.25
N ARG A 803 -2.05 -17.58 37.00
CA ARG A 803 -3.37 -17.28 36.53
C ARG A 803 -3.44 -15.78 36.33
N SER A 804 -3.74 -15.33 35.11
CA SER A 804 -3.82 -13.90 34.78
C SER A 804 -4.88 -13.25 35.66
N SER A 805 -4.46 -12.59 36.73
CA SER A 805 -5.34 -11.69 37.48
C SER A 805 -5.65 -10.52 36.55
N GLY A 806 -6.90 -10.41 36.13
CA GLY A 806 -7.35 -9.33 35.26
C GLY A 806 -6.92 -7.97 35.83
N GLY A 807 -5.94 -7.36 35.17
CA GLY A 807 -5.65 -5.96 35.35
C GLY A 807 -6.81 -5.16 34.78
N LYS A 808 -7.24 -4.13 35.54
CA LYS A 808 -8.27 -3.15 35.22
C LYS A 808 -8.04 -2.46 33.87
#